data_de641aa8b8dadb05c69cffa1993a7486
#
_entry.id   de641aa8b8dadb05c69cffa1993a7486
#
_cell.length_a   1.000
_cell.length_b   1.000
_cell.length_c   1.000
_cell.angle_alpha   90.00
_cell.angle_beta   90.00
_cell.angle_gamma   90.00
#
_symmetry.space_group_name_H-M   'P 1'
#
loop_
_entity.id
_entity.type
_entity.pdbx_description
1 polymer ?
#
loop_
_entity_poly.entity_id
_entity_poly.type
_entity_poly.pdbx_seq_one_letter_code
_entity_poly.pdbx_strand_id
1 'polypeptide(L)'
;MGLFSRKRKNHTPKEAPETGRSKQIVNIVELLCEGEIEGLVDGFKSIYLDGTKIQNDDDSYNFNNVSGQLNVGTQDQEVLEGYDSSQNEVSVGVEVKKKNGAIVRTVTDERISRLRLTLGVRSLFHQNNQGDTNTTNVDLKITIGTRQYSHSFNGKYSSQYLESVVFDNLPPVPFNISVERLTEDSNSQRLQNGTIWSSYTEIIDTEFTYPNSAVAGISFDSEYFNNIPTRNYLIKAKKVKVPSNYDPVKRTYTGFWDGTFKIAWTNNPAWEIYDLAPILSKMLGVEISFDKWALYDVARYCDQLVPDGMGGMEPRFTCNVWLTEVKTAYDLLNDFCSVFRAIPIWTGTEVSVIIDRPRDPVWTYTNANVVGGFERSYSARKSRHNAVQVTYSDKTNGYESAIEYVSDDEEIKKHGLNLSQVTAFGCTSRGQAYRTGKWILETEKREKETITFTVGREGLMHLPGDIIRVADSHYAGTEIGGRVLAINGRKVTLDREISIDNASYFTYINGEATHSSIKIQSVNGKEITLDSTPTGLETYGVWSLSTKQISSGLYRSISIVENADGTNTITALQHEPQKEAIVDNSAHFVETARTLYKAPQINAVEVSTGYDGKLYITGDISSGDGKLTYDIKITKDGNLYQYKKGLSDPNIELSDLPNGDYTVIIYGKNAKGQIVTEKTQTFTIDRPPAPTGVVVTGGLGQITLEWDWVNEVTQTEIFAAETDNFALAKKIAKVTARTYAHTLKGNKVVRYYWLRHT
;
A
#
# COMPACT_ATOMS: atom_id res chain seq x y z
N MET A 1 -43.67 17.90 70.77
CA MET A 1 -42.90 18.83 69.90
C MET A 1 -41.71 18.06 69.33
N GLY A 2 -41.80 17.62 68.13
CA GLY A 2 -40.70 16.94 67.42
C GLY A 2 -40.46 17.65 66.10
N LEU A 3 -39.42 18.50 66.03
CA LEU A 3 -38.99 19.16 64.85
C LEU A 3 -38.36 18.17 63.89
N PHE A 4 -39.03 17.82 62.79
CA PHE A 4 -38.44 17.13 61.65
C PHE A 4 -37.59 18.13 60.84
N SER A 5 -36.26 18.09 61.06
CA SER A 5 -35.30 18.73 60.20
C SER A 5 -35.30 18.01 58.84
N ARG A 6 -35.84 18.65 57.80
CA ARG A 6 -35.64 18.25 56.39
C ARG A 6 -34.15 18.36 56.07
N LYS A 7 -33.43 17.25 55.94
CA LYS A 7 -32.08 17.22 55.33
C LYS A 7 -32.21 17.78 53.92
N ARG A 8 -31.69 18.99 53.68
CA ARG A 8 -31.46 19.49 52.34
C ARG A 8 -30.49 18.50 51.65
N LYS A 9 -30.91 17.88 50.54
CA LYS A 9 -29.99 17.16 49.66
C LYS A 9 -28.93 18.18 49.22
N ASN A 10 -27.69 17.97 49.62
CA ASN A 10 -26.58 18.76 49.12
C ASN A 10 -26.50 18.54 47.61
N HIS A 11 -26.59 19.61 46.84
CA HIS A 11 -26.36 19.60 45.40
C HIS A 11 -24.89 19.28 45.15
N THR A 12 -24.60 18.26 44.32
CA THR A 12 -23.27 18.00 43.82
C THR A 12 -23.07 18.81 42.56
N PRO A 13 -22.09 19.75 42.53
CA PRO A 13 -21.84 20.58 41.36
C PRO A 13 -21.62 19.72 40.12
N LYS A 14 -22.20 20.17 39.00
CA LYS A 14 -22.00 19.54 37.68
C LYS A 14 -21.15 20.45 36.82
N GLU A 15 -20.27 19.84 36.04
CA GLU A 15 -19.45 20.56 35.09
C GLU A 15 -19.90 20.21 33.67
N ALA A 16 -20.17 21.23 32.84
CA ALA A 16 -20.44 21.06 31.43
C ALA A 16 -19.16 20.56 30.73
N PRO A 17 -19.25 19.69 29.72
CA PRO A 17 -18.08 19.23 28.97
C PRO A 17 -17.37 20.41 28.28
N GLU A 18 -16.08 20.29 28.06
CA GLU A 18 -15.31 21.21 27.22
C GLU A 18 -15.86 21.23 25.80
N THR A 19 -16.00 22.42 25.22
CA THR A 19 -16.63 22.57 23.89
C THR A 19 -15.67 22.24 22.75
N GLY A 20 -14.38 22.40 22.97
CA GLY A 20 -13.37 22.06 21.97
C GLY A 20 -11.97 22.51 22.37
N ARG A 21 -10.99 22.19 21.56
CA ARG A 21 -9.60 22.66 21.63
C ARG A 21 -9.37 23.74 20.58
N SER A 22 -8.29 24.51 20.74
CA SER A 22 -7.89 25.49 19.72
C SER A 22 -7.68 24.77 18.39
N LYS A 23 -8.25 25.34 17.33
CA LYS A 23 -8.15 24.83 15.97
C LYS A 23 -7.14 25.66 15.19
N GLN A 24 -6.18 25.00 14.60
CA GLN A 24 -5.26 25.58 13.63
C GLN A 24 -5.31 24.76 12.35
N ILE A 25 -5.46 25.41 11.22
CA ILE A 25 -5.34 24.78 9.91
C ILE A 25 -3.86 24.77 9.54
N VAL A 26 -3.34 23.61 9.23
CA VAL A 26 -1.97 23.40 8.75
C VAL A 26 -2.04 23.16 7.25
N ASN A 27 -1.32 23.99 6.47
CA ASN A 27 -1.15 23.84 5.04
C ASN A 27 0.27 23.37 4.77
N ILE A 28 0.41 22.31 3.98
CA ILE A 28 1.70 21.72 3.62
C ILE A 28 1.74 21.53 2.11
N VAL A 29 2.84 21.92 1.49
CA VAL A 29 3.17 21.61 0.09
C VAL A 29 4.37 20.67 0.10
N GLU A 30 4.26 19.55 -0.60
CA GLU A 30 5.31 18.54 -0.67
C GLU A 30 5.62 18.19 -2.13
N LEU A 31 6.91 18.17 -2.45
CA LEU A 31 7.41 17.63 -3.71
C LEU A 31 7.38 16.10 -3.66
N LEU A 32 6.64 15.49 -4.57
CA LEU A 32 6.50 14.04 -4.67
C LEU A 32 7.48 13.43 -5.65
N CYS A 33 7.65 14.06 -6.81
CA CYS A 33 8.46 13.52 -7.90
C CYS A 33 8.90 14.63 -8.86
N GLU A 34 10.11 14.51 -9.42
CA GLU A 34 10.53 15.27 -10.58
C GLU A 34 9.94 14.64 -11.85
N GLY A 35 9.31 15.45 -12.69
CA GLY A 35 8.62 15.02 -13.91
C GLY A 35 7.14 14.66 -13.66
N GLU A 36 6.46 14.36 -14.76
CA GLU A 36 5.03 14.07 -14.76
C GLU A 36 4.76 12.66 -14.18
N ILE A 37 3.88 12.58 -13.19
CA ILE A 37 3.41 11.31 -12.60
C ILE A 37 2.02 10.94 -13.15
N GLU A 38 1.64 9.65 -13.00
CA GLU A 38 0.28 9.23 -13.32
C GLU A 38 -0.74 9.76 -12.30
N GLY A 39 -0.34 9.87 -11.03
CA GLY A 39 -1.16 10.42 -9.94
C GLY A 39 -1.29 9.48 -8.75
N LEU A 40 -2.23 9.79 -7.87
CA LEU A 40 -2.60 8.94 -6.74
C LEU A 40 -3.28 7.66 -7.25
N VAL A 41 -3.03 6.54 -6.58
CA VAL A 41 -3.62 5.23 -6.96
C VAL A 41 -5.14 5.24 -6.82
N ASP A 42 -5.67 5.84 -5.75
CA ASP A 42 -7.10 5.91 -5.44
C ASP A 42 -7.44 7.22 -4.70
N GLY A 43 -7.16 8.37 -5.31
CA GLY A 43 -7.47 9.68 -4.75
C GLY A 43 -7.01 9.84 -3.29
N PHE A 44 -7.84 10.44 -2.43
CA PHE A 44 -7.53 10.66 -1.02
C PHE A 44 -7.39 9.38 -0.18
N LYS A 45 -7.89 8.24 -0.65
CA LYS A 45 -7.67 6.93 -0.03
C LYS A 45 -6.21 6.49 -0.10
N SER A 46 -5.43 7.13 -0.96
CA SER A 46 -3.99 6.91 -1.15
C SER A 46 -3.10 7.82 -0.32
N ILE A 47 -3.66 8.69 0.51
CA ILE A 47 -2.91 9.61 1.36
C ILE A 47 -3.08 9.22 2.82
N TYR A 48 -1.98 9.20 3.55
CA TYR A 48 -1.93 8.77 4.95
C TYR A 48 -1.30 9.87 5.81
N LEU A 49 -1.90 10.12 6.98
CA LEU A 49 -1.34 10.95 8.05
C LEU A 49 -1.06 10.05 9.26
N ASP A 50 0.19 9.96 9.70
CA ASP A 50 0.66 9.03 10.75
C ASP A 50 0.19 7.59 10.54
N GLY A 51 0.23 7.12 9.28
CA GLY A 51 -0.19 5.78 8.88
C GLY A 51 -1.71 5.56 8.80
N THR A 52 -2.53 6.60 9.07
CA THR A 52 -3.99 6.53 8.94
C THR A 52 -4.43 7.15 7.62
N LYS A 53 -5.23 6.42 6.82
CA LYS A 53 -5.81 6.95 5.57
C LYS A 53 -6.58 8.25 5.86
N ILE A 54 -6.47 9.23 4.97
CA ILE A 54 -7.33 10.44 5.04
C ILE A 54 -8.79 10.05 4.78
N GLN A 55 -9.03 9.20 3.79
CA GLN A 55 -10.36 8.72 3.40
C GLN A 55 -10.39 7.19 3.42
N ASN A 56 -11.44 6.63 4.00
CA ASN A 56 -11.68 5.19 4.05
C ASN A 56 -12.26 4.66 2.72
N ASP A 57 -12.32 3.34 2.59
CA ASP A 57 -12.83 2.69 1.38
C ASP A 57 -14.33 2.94 1.17
N ASP A 58 -15.08 3.28 2.22
CA ASP A 58 -16.50 3.69 2.20
C ASP A 58 -16.72 5.20 1.99
N ASP A 59 -15.68 5.92 1.52
CA ASP A 59 -15.64 7.37 1.28
C ASP A 59 -15.77 8.25 2.53
N SER A 60 -15.85 7.69 3.73
CA SER A 60 -15.83 8.46 4.98
C SER A 60 -14.43 9.00 5.26
N TYR A 61 -14.35 10.21 5.85
CA TYR A 61 -13.07 10.82 6.23
C TYR A 61 -12.70 10.48 7.68
N ASN A 62 -11.43 10.17 7.92
CA ASN A 62 -10.91 9.94 9.27
C ASN A 62 -10.58 11.23 10.01
N PHE A 63 -10.44 12.34 9.30
CA PHE A 63 -10.14 13.66 9.85
C PHE A 63 -11.13 14.68 9.34
N ASN A 64 -11.53 15.63 10.19
CA ASN A 64 -12.38 16.73 9.79
C ASN A 64 -11.54 17.83 9.13
N ASN A 65 -12.14 18.63 8.25
CA ASN A 65 -11.51 19.77 7.58
C ASN A 65 -10.22 19.41 6.83
N VAL A 66 -10.14 18.21 6.26
CA VAL A 66 -9.04 17.82 5.38
C VAL A 66 -9.41 18.20 3.95
N SER A 67 -8.52 18.90 3.30
CA SER A 67 -8.56 19.15 1.86
C SER A 67 -7.19 18.93 1.24
N GLY A 68 -7.14 18.71 -0.06
CA GLY A 68 -5.89 18.53 -0.76
C GLY A 68 -6.03 18.84 -2.25
N GLN A 69 -4.91 19.12 -2.86
CA GLN A 69 -4.75 19.29 -4.31
C GLN A 69 -3.50 18.52 -4.74
N LEU A 70 -3.52 17.97 -5.94
CA LEU A 70 -2.38 17.29 -6.54
C LEU A 70 -2.11 17.89 -7.92
N ASN A 71 -0.93 18.43 -8.10
CA ASN A 71 -0.38 18.76 -9.40
C ASN A 71 0.54 17.64 -9.85
N VAL A 72 0.26 17.05 -10.98
CA VAL A 72 0.92 15.83 -11.46
C VAL A 72 2.28 16.06 -12.12
N GLY A 73 2.76 17.28 -12.24
CA GLY A 73 4.08 17.59 -12.79
C GLY A 73 4.08 17.86 -14.30
N THR A 74 2.98 18.33 -14.86
CA THR A 74 2.96 18.79 -16.27
C THR A 74 3.69 20.13 -16.44
N GLN A 75 4.09 20.47 -17.66
CA GLN A 75 4.74 21.74 -17.95
C GLN A 75 3.83 22.94 -17.67
N ASP A 76 2.55 22.82 -17.98
CA ASP A 76 1.55 23.89 -17.95
C ASP A 76 0.52 23.67 -16.81
N GLN A 77 0.96 23.13 -15.67
CA GLN A 77 0.07 22.86 -14.55
C GLN A 77 -0.40 24.14 -13.85
N GLU A 78 -1.56 24.05 -13.24
CA GLU A 78 -2.18 25.15 -12.50
C GLU A 78 -1.51 25.39 -11.14
N VAL A 79 -1.77 26.54 -10.55
CA VAL A 79 -1.32 26.91 -9.21
C VAL A 79 -2.04 26.05 -8.16
N LEU A 80 -1.36 25.68 -7.08
CA LEU A 80 -2.00 25.10 -5.90
C LEU A 80 -2.73 26.20 -5.12
N GLU A 81 -4.04 26.30 -5.28
CA GLU A 81 -4.83 27.34 -4.67
C GLU A 81 -4.78 27.30 -3.13
N GLY A 82 -4.31 28.38 -2.52
CA GLY A 82 -4.31 28.56 -1.05
C GLY A 82 -3.18 27.88 -0.29
N TYR A 83 -2.25 27.22 -0.98
CA TYR A 83 -1.11 26.56 -0.34
C TYR A 83 0.17 27.38 -0.40
N ASP A 84 0.44 28.06 -1.50
CA ASP A 84 1.63 28.88 -1.66
C ASP A 84 1.34 30.29 -1.18
N SER A 85 1.71 30.58 0.06
CA SER A 85 1.55 31.90 0.62
C SER A 85 2.72 32.27 1.52
N SER A 86 3.22 33.49 1.35
CA SER A 86 4.08 34.13 2.34
C SER A 86 3.21 34.68 3.45
N GLN A 87 3.50 34.34 4.70
CA GLN A 87 2.72 34.74 5.85
C GLN A 87 3.58 35.60 6.78
N ASN A 88 3.12 36.82 7.02
CA ASN A 88 3.72 37.74 8.00
C ASN A 88 2.78 37.88 9.21
N GLU A 89 3.08 37.15 10.28
CA GLU A 89 2.29 37.22 11.50
C GLU A 89 2.72 38.38 12.39
N VAL A 90 1.80 39.30 12.67
CA VAL A 90 2.00 40.44 13.55
C VAL A 90 1.30 40.17 14.87
N SER A 91 2.08 40.05 15.93
CA SER A 91 1.53 39.88 17.30
C SER A 91 0.78 41.11 17.77
N VAL A 92 -0.43 40.92 18.28
CA VAL A 92 -1.20 41.99 18.93
C VAL A 92 -1.21 41.79 20.43
N GLY A 93 -1.50 40.60 20.93
CA GLY A 93 -1.39 40.21 22.35
C GLY A 93 -2.25 41.01 23.32
N VAL A 94 -3.35 41.67 22.85
CA VAL A 94 -4.12 42.62 23.65
C VAL A 94 -5.48 42.01 24.04
N GLU A 95 -5.86 42.23 25.31
CA GLU A 95 -7.18 41.88 25.82
C GLU A 95 -8.25 42.84 25.26
N VAL A 96 -9.27 42.27 24.60
CA VAL A 96 -10.37 43.03 24.01
C VAL A 96 -11.46 43.23 25.09
N LYS A 97 -11.59 44.44 25.57
CA LYS A 97 -12.61 44.83 26.59
C LYS A 97 -13.63 45.81 26.04
N LYS A 98 -14.89 45.61 26.33
CA LYS A 98 -15.96 46.52 25.91
C LYS A 98 -15.72 47.94 26.39
N LYS A 99 -15.33 48.11 27.64
CA LYS A 99 -15.01 49.39 28.24
C LYS A 99 -13.90 50.20 27.57
N ASN A 100 -12.98 49.51 26.88
CA ASN A 100 -11.83 50.15 26.21
C ASN A 100 -12.18 50.53 24.75
N GLY A 101 -13.34 50.12 24.23
CA GLY A 101 -13.68 50.30 22.83
C GLY A 101 -12.93 49.38 21.89
N ALA A 102 -12.95 49.72 20.62
CA ALA A 102 -12.32 48.92 19.56
C ALA A 102 -10.77 49.05 19.59
N ILE A 103 -10.09 47.93 19.39
CA ILE A 103 -8.64 47.88 19.15
C ILE A 103 -8.44 47.98 17.65
N VAL A 104 -7.59 48.93 17.21
CA VAL A 104 -7.35 49.17 15.78
C VAL A 104 -5.92 48.84 15.41
N ARG A 105 -5.74 48.25 14.23
CA ARG A 105 -4.44 48.03 13.57
C ARG A 105 -4.57 48.42 12.11
N THR A 106 -3.48 48.88 11.50
CA THR A 106 -3.46 49.30 10.10
C THR A 106 -2.61 48.34 9.29
N VAL A 107 -3.14 47.91 8.17
CA VAL A 107 -2.47 47.08 7.15
C VAL A 107 -2.00 48.02 6.02
N THR A 108 -0.73 47.93 5.65
CA THR A 108 -0.08 48.78 4.65
C THR A 108 0.62 48.03 3.53
N ASP A 109 0.79 46.72 3.62
CA ASP A 109 1.46 45.94 2.56
C ASP A 109 0.53 45.82 1.35
N GLU A 110 0.93 46.40 0.22
CA GLU A 110 0.14 46.39 -1.03
C GLU A 110 0.03 45.01 -1.67
N ARG A 111 0.86 44.05 -1.26
CA ARG A 111 0.86 42.69 -1.79
C ARG A 111 -0.10 41.76 -1.08
N ILE A 112 -0.76 42.23 0.00
CA ILE A 112 -1.66 41.40 0.78
C ILE A 112 -2.83 40.86 -0.08
N SER A 113 -3.00 39.54 -0.08
CA SER A 113 -4.12 38.86 -0.75
C SER A 113 -5.23 38.50 0.23
N ARG A 114 -4.87 38.02 1.39
CA ARG A 114 -5.82 37.59 2.46
C ARG A 114 -5.33 38.05 3.84
N LEU A 115 -6.27 38.16 4.76
CA LEU A 115 -6.00 38.55 6.14
C LEU A 115 -6.52 37.48 7.08
N ARG A 116 -5.68 36.97 7.99
CA ARG A 116 -6.09 36.08 9.06
C ARG A 116 -6.03 36.78 10.41
N LEU A 117 -7.13 36.74 11.17
CA LEU A 117 -7.16 37.23 12.56
C LEU A 117 -7.18 36.03 13.50
N THR A 118 -6.28 36.00 14.49
CA THR A 118 -6.28 35.01 15.56
C THR A 118 -6.86 35.63 16.81
N LEU A 119 -8.08 35.27 17.11
CA LEU A 119 -8.86 35.76 18.24
C LEU A 119 -9.09 34.63 19.24
N GLY A 120 -9.45 34.95 20.47
CA GLY A 120 -9.74 33.90 21.42
C GLY A 120 -10.30 34.39 22.77
N VAL A 121 -10.49 33.41 23.63
CA VAL A 121 -10.85 33.59 25.03
C VAL A 121 -9.78 33.02 25.93
N ARG A 122 -9.51 33.66 27.07
CA ARG A 122 -8.57 33.10 28.07
C ARG A 122 -9.18 31.93 28.81
N SER A 123 -10.47 32.01 29.09
CA SER A 123 -11.39 30.99 29.55
C SER A 123 -12.80 31.48 29.28
N LEU A 124 -13.73 30.56 29.11
CA LEU A 124 -15.12 30.89 28.84
C LEU A 124 -16.04 29.91 29.58
N PHE A 125 -16.64 30.37 30.68
CA PHE A 125 -17.61 29.61 31.42
C PHE A 125 -18.41 30.49 32.41
N HIS A 126 -19.57 30.01 32.83
CA HIS A 126 -20.39 30.60 33.87
C HIS A 126 -20.67 29.59 34.97
N GLN A 127 -20.28 29.92 36.22
CA GLN A 127 -20.61 29.12 37.40
C GLN A 127 -21.83 29.70 38.12
N ASN A 128 -22.87 28.89 38.27
CA ASN A 128 -24.05 29.28 38.98
C ASN A 128 -23.88 29.27 40.51
N ASN A 129 -24.94 29.70 41.26
CA ASN A 129 -24.91 29.75 42.73
C ASN A 129 -24.84 28.36 43.40
N GLN A 130 -25.09 27.29 42.65
CA GLN A 130 -25.02 25.91 43.14
C GLN A 130 -23.67 25.25 42.84
N GLY A 131 -22.74 25.97 42.18
CA GLY A 131 -21.42 25.53 41.82
C GLY A 131 -21.34 24.83 40.45
N ASP A 132 -22.46 24.71 39.70
CA ASP A 132 -22.47 24.12 38.37
C ASP A 132 -21.73 25.05 37.38
N THR A 133 -20.88 24.50 36.56
CA THR A 133 -20.18 25.23 35.52
C THR A 133 -20.86 24.98 34.17
N ASN A 134 -21.33 26.05 33.56
CA ASN A 134 -22.14 26.03 32.33
C ASN A 134 -21.41 26.73 31.19
N THR A 135 -21.87 26.47 29.96
CA THR A 135 -21.48 27.22 28.78
C THR A 135 -21.90 28.68 28.83
N THR A 136 -21.18 29.55 28.17
CA THR A 136 -21.54 30.95 27.97
C THR A 136 -21.06 31.45 26.62
N ASN A 137 -21.39 32.67 26.21
CA ASN A 137 -20.96 33.23 24.93
C ASN A 137 -20.34 34.60 25.07
N VAL A 138 -19.51 34.96 24.09
CA VAL A 138 -18.95 36.29 23.91
C VAL A 138 -18.97 36.66 22.44
N ASP A 139 -19.50 37.85 22.15
CA ASP A 139 -19.67 38.37 20.80
C ASP A 139 -18.67 39.49 20.54
N LEU A 140 -17.99 39.38 19.40
CA LEU A 140 -17.04 40.36 18.86
C LEU A 140 -17.59 40.91 17.55
N LYS A 141 -17.29 42.19 17.29
CA LYS A 141 -17.46 42.83 16.00
C LYS A 141 -16.08 43.10 15.41
N ILE A 142 -15.86 42.59 14.22
CA ILE A 142 -14.64 42.79 13.43
C ILE A 142 -14.99 43.75 12.31
N THR A 143 -14.17 44.80 12.12
CA THR A 143 -14.35 45.72 11.01
C THR A 143 -13.06 45.75 10.19
N ILE A 144 -13.15 45.52 8.87
CA ILE A 144 -12.03 45.57 7.93
C ILE A 144 -12.35 46.64 6.89
N GLY A 145 -11.63 47.75 6.97
CA GLY A 145 -11.98 48.97 6.24
C GLY A 145 -13.38 49.46 6.61
N THR A 146 -14.36 49.32 5.73
CA THR A 146 -15.76 49.68 5.96
C THR A 146 -16.68 48.47 6.20
N ARG A 147 -16.19 47.24 6.00
CA ARG A 147 -17.00 46.02 6.12
C ARG A 147 -17.00 45.52 7.57
N GLN A 148 -18.16 45.10 8.05
CA GLN A 148 -18.37 44.60 9.38
C GLN A 148 -18.69 43.11 9.37
N TYR A 149 -18.10 42.34 10.30
CA TYR A 149 -18.30 40.93 10.52
C TYR A 149 -18.60 40.68 12.00
N SER A 150 -19.46 39.71 12.29
CA SER A 150 -19.71 39.25 13.65
C SER A 150 -18.97 37.96 13.90
N HIS A 151 -18.33 37.80 15.04
CA HIS A 151 -17.68 36.58 15.48
C HIS A 151 -18.09 36.28 16.92
N SER A 152 -18.45 35.05 17.25
CA SER A 152 -18.97 34.67 18.56
C SER A 152 -18.23 33.43 19.08
N PHE A 153 -17.68 33.52 20.27
CA PHE A 153 -17.24 32.35 21.02
C PHE A 153 -18.42 31.85 21.86
N ASN A 154 -18.80 30.59 21.66
CA ASN A 154 -19.92 29.98 22.33
C ASN A 154 -19.54 28.59 22.89
N GLY A 155 -19.60 28.43 24.19
CA GLY A 155 -19.23 27.17 24.81
C GLY A 155 -18.69 27.27 26.22
N LYS A 156 -17.97 26.22 26.63
CA LYS A 156 -17.17 26.16 27.84
C LYS A 156 -15.72 25.85 27.48
N TYR A 157 -14.81 26.69 27.91
CA TYR A 157 -13.36 26.54 27.75
C TYR A 157 -12.69 26.86 29.09
N SER A 158 -12.10 25.86 29.73
CA SER A 158 -11.42 26.02 31.01
C SER A 158 -10.01 26.57 30.88
N SER A 159 -9.43 26.52 29.68
CA SER A 159 -8.13 27.09 29.32
C SER A 159 -8.28 28.04 28.13
N GLN A 160 -7.16 28.66 27.74
CA GLN A 160 -7.16 29.53 26.57
C GLN A 160 -7.57 28.79 25.30
N TYR A 161 -8.53 29.35 24.59
CA TYR A 161 -8.97 28.90 23.29
C TYR A 161 -8.73 29.99 22.25
N LEU A 162 -8.02 29.63 21.17
CA LEU A 162 -7.75 30.51 20.04
C LEU A 162 -8.39 29.94 18.78
N GLU A 163 -8.92 30.82 17.96
CA GLU A 163 -9.54 30.52 16.68
C GLU A 163 -9.05 31.53 15.64
N SER A 164 -8.77 31.04 14.44
CA SER A 164 -8.34 31.86 13.30
C SER A 164 -9.50 32.07 12.33
N VAL A 165 -9.72 33.32 11.94
CA VAL A 165 -10.72 33.72 10.94
C VAL A 165 -9.98 34.35 9.76
N VAL A 166 -10.20 33.81 8.55
CA VAL A 166 -9.59 34.30 7.31
C VAL A 166 -10.59 35.16 6.54
N PHE A 167 -10.09 36.27 6.02
CA PHE A 167 -10.86 37.22 5.23
C PHE A 167 -10.23 37.38 3.85
N ASP A 168 -11.04 37.16 2.83
CA ASP A 168 -10.73 37.37 1.42
C ASP A 168 -11.34 38.71 0.96
N ASN A 169 -11.07 39.13 -0.25
CA ASN A 169 -11.62 40.34 -0.86
C ASN A 169 -11.39 41.59 0.02
N LEU A 170 -10.13 41.85 0.38
CA LEU A 170 -9.75 42.96 1.23
C LEU A 170 -9.99 44.32 0.54
N PRO A 171 -10.22 45.40 1.30
CA PRO A 171 -10.27 46.76 0.73
C PRO A 171 -8.88 47.20 0.27
N PRO A 172 -8.78 48.25 -0.59
CA PRO A 172 -7.49 48.81 -0.97
C PRO A 172 -6.68 49.28 0.26
N VAL A 173 -5.38 49.04 0.23
CA VAL A 173 -4.46 49.51 1.28
C VAL A 173 -4.17 51.02 1.13
N PRO A 174 -3.91 51.73 2.24
CA PRO A 174 -3.96 51.26 3.61
C PRO A 174 -5.39 51.12 4.15
N PHE A 175 -5.66 50.05 4.92
CA PHE A 175 -6.94 49.90 5.60
C PHE A 175 -6.76 49.54 7.08
N ASN A 176 -7.79 49.83 7.88
CA ASN A 176 -7.79 49.52 9.29
C ASN A 176 -8.54 48.22 9.57
N ILE A 177 -7.99 47.41 10.47
CA ILE A 177 -8.64 46.31 11.15
C ILE A 177 -9.06 46.78 12.53
N SER A 178 -10.31 46.58 12.88
CA SER A 178 -10.84 46.94 14.20
C SER A 178 -11.57 45.76 14.82
N VAL A 179 -11.23 45.42 16.05
CA VAL A 179 -11.90 44.38 16.84
C VAL A 179 -12.53 45.01 18.06
N GLU A 180 -13.81 44.90 18.19
CA GLU A 180 -14.63 45.46 19.25
C GLU A 180 -15.42 44.35 19.95
N ARG A 181 -15.45 44.39 21.28
CA ARG A 181 -16.23 43.47 22.07
C ARG A 181 -17.64 44.02 22.31
N LEU A 182 -18.66 43.21 21.97
CA LEU A 182 -20.08 43.62 22.18
C LEU A 182 -20.61 43.17 23.54
N THR A 183 -20.23 41.97 23.99
CA THR A 183 -20.64 41.44 25.30
C THR A 183 -19.97 42.16 26.44
N GLU A 184 -20.69 42.36 27.56
CA GLU A 184 -20.22 43.05 28.76
C GLU A 184 -19.00 42.38 29.37
N ASP A 185 -18.07 43.19 29.89
CA ASP A 185 -16.89 42.69 30.60
C ASP A 185 -17.29 42.14 31.97
N SER A 186 -16.77 40.97 32.33
CA SER A 186 -17.00 40.41 33.68
C SER A 186 -15.81 40.68 34.59
N ASN A 187 -16.10 41.12 35.83
CA ASN A 187 -15.16 41.19 36.94
C ASN A 187 -15.40 40.03 37.93
N SER A 188 -16.36 39.14 37.65
CA SER A 188 -16.73 38.06 38.53
C SER A 188 -15.85 36.82 38.28
N GLN A 189 -15.37 36.19 39.35
CA GLN A 189 -14.69 34.87 39.23
C GLN A 189 -15.63 33.79 38.74
N ARG A 190 -16.92 33.96 38.85
CA ARG A 190 -17.95 32.98 38.40
C ARG A 190 -18.30 33.09 36.92
N LEU A 191 -18.09 34.23 36.31
CA LEU A 191 -18.24 34.45 34.88
C LEU A 191 -16.91 34.78 34.28
N GLN A 192 -16.24 33.78 33.69
CA GLN A 192 -15.00 33.97 32.96
C GLN A 192 -15.38 34.13 31.48
N ASN A 193 -15.03 35.29 30.92
CA ASN A 193 -15.36 35.63 29.53
C ASN A 193 -14.35 36.58 28.90
N GLY A 194 -13.11 36.63 29.43
CA GLY A 194 -12.05 37.47 28.91
C GLY A 194 -11.65 37.09 27.48
N THR A 195 -11.65 38.07 26.58
CA THR A 195 -11.28 37.92 25.18
C THR A 195 -9.92 38.51 24.87
N ILE A 196 -9.24 37.90 23.91
CA ILE A 196 -7.92 38.32 23.45
C ILE A 196 -7.87 38.41 21.93
N TRP A 197 -7.24 39.42 21.39
CA TRP A 197 -6.73 39.46 20.03
C TRP A 197 -5.25 39.10 20.06
N SER A 198 -4.95 37.85 19.65
CA SER A 198 -3.59 37.30 19.74
C SER A 198 -2.68 37.90 18.68
N SER A 199 -3.09 37.81 17.41
CA SER A 199 -2.32 38.25 16.26
C SER A 199 -3.21 38.54 15.05
N TYR A 200 -2.66 39.19 14.06
CA TYR A 200 -3.16 39.13 12.69
C TYR A 200 -2.03 38.71 11.75
N THR A 201 -2.37 38.05 10.68
CA THR A 201 -1.43 37.57 9.68
C THR A 201 -1.77 38.15 8.32
N GLU A 202 -0.83 38.85 7.72
CA GLU A 202 -0.88 39.29 6.33
C GLU A 202 -0.45 38.11 5.45
N ILE A 203 -1.34 37.64 4.60
CA ILE A 203 -1.13 36.50 3.72
C ILE A 203 -0.98 37.04 2.32
N ILE A 204 0.16 36.76 1.71
CA ILE A 204 0.49 37.12 0.33
C ILE A 204 0.49 35.81 -0.45
N ASP A 205 -0.54 35.59 -1.26
CA ASP A 205 -0.59 34.43 -2.12
C ASP A 205 0.40 34.58 -3.27
N THR A 206 1.20 33.57 -3.49
CA THR A 206 2.17 33.48 -4.58
C THR A 206 1.70 32.44 -5.57
N GLU A 207 1.81 32.75 -6.86
CA GLU A 207 1.35 31.88 -7.94
C GLU A 207 2.52 31.01 -8.44
N PHE A 208 2.91 30.00 -7.66
CA PHE A 208 3.89 29.01 -8.09
C PHE A 208 3.22 27.84 -8.79
N THR A 209 3.59 27.59 -10.03
CA THR A 209 3.05 26.50 -10.84
C THR A 209 3.85 25.22 -10.76
N TYR A 210 5.10 25.27 -10.27
CA TYR A 210 6.01 24.10 -10.15
C TYR A 210 6.11 23.25 -11.42
N PRO A 211 6.42 23.82 -12.60
CA PRO A 211 6.43 23.07 -13.85
C PRO A 211 7.39 21.88 -13.77
N ASN A 212 7.00 20.76 -14.37
CA ASN A 212 7.73 19.48 -14.35
C ASN A 212 8.01 18.91 -12.95
N SER A 213 7.22 19.31 -11.95
CA SER A 213 7.36 18.82 -10.59
C SER A 213 5.98 18.40 -10.06
N ALA A 214 5.84 17.14 -9.71
CA ALA A 214 4.61 16.64 -9.07
C ALA A 214 4.60 17.08 -7.61
N VAL A 215 3.60 17.86 -7.22
CA VAL A 215 3.46 18.43 -5.87
C VAL A 215 2.08 18.17 -5.31
N ALA A 216 2.03 17.88 -4.01
CA ALA A 216 0.79 17.73 -3.25
C ALA A 216 0.65 18.86 -2.24
N GLY A 217 -0.49 19.55 -2.27
CA GLY A 217 -0.93 20.44 -1.22
C GLY A 217 -1.91 19.72 -0.31
N ILE A 218 -1.68 19.70 1.00
CA ILE A 218 -2.60 19.12 1.99
C ILE A 218 -2.87 20.14 3.08
N SER A 219 -4.15 20.27 3.42
CA SER A 219 -4.64 21.09 4.54
C SER A 219 -5.40 20.20 5.51
N PHE A 220 -5.12 20.34 6.80
CA PHE A 220 -5.81 19.59 7.86
C PHE A 220 -5.86 20.38 9.16
N ASP A 221 -6.80 20.00 10.05
CA ASP A 221 -6.94 20.59 11.37
C ASP A 221 -5.92 19.98 12.34
N SER A 222 -5.18 20.84 13.05
CA SER A 222 -4.19 20.42 14.04
C SER A 222 -4.78 19.72 15.28
N GLU A 223 -6.11 19.75 15.47
CA GLU A 223 -6.78 19.15 16.63
C GLU A 223 -6.44 17.67 16.82
N TYR A 224 -6.18 16.96 15.72
CA TYR A 224 -5.90 15.51 15.71
C TYR A 224 -4.44 15.17 16.00
N PHE A 225 -3.53 16.14 15.99
CA PHE A 225 -2.10 15.88 16.01
C PHE A 225 -1.40 16.74 17.07
N ASN A 226 -0.50 16.14 17.84
CA ASN A 226 0.35 16.88 18.78
C ASN A 226 1.56 17.53 18.08
N ASN A 227 1.97 16.97 16.94
CA ASN A 227 3.05 17.44 16.07
C ASN A 227 2.58 17.38 14.62
N ILE A 228 3.35 17.93 13.69
CA ILE A 228 3.09 17.74 12.24
C ILE A 228 3.16 16.24 11.93
N PRO A 229 2.06 15.62 11.43
CA PRO A 229 2.02 14.18 11.18
C PRO A 229 2.97 13.79 10.05
N THR A 230 3.46 12.56 10.08
CA THR A 230 4.12 11.93 8.93
C THR A 230 3.11 11.76 7.81
N ARG A 231 3.50 12.10 6.57
CA ARG A 231 2.63 11.99 5.40
C ARG A 231 3.20 10.94 4.46
N ASN A 232 2.33 10.06 3.98
CA ASN A 232 2.68 9.05 3.00
C ASN A 232 1.68 9.11 1.84
N TYR A 233 2.18 8.97 0.63
CA TYR A 233 1.39 9.04 -0.60
C TYR A 233 1.60 7.75 -1.40
N LEU A 234 0.52 7.05 -1.69
CA LEU A 234 0.56 5.91 -2.60
C LEU A 234 0.30 6.41 -4.02
N ILE A 235 1.37 6.53 -4.79
CA ILE A 235 1.34 7.11 -6.14
C ILE A 235 1.70 6.07 -7.20
N LYS A 236 1.13 6.24 -8.38
CA LYS A 236 1.73 5.78 -9.64
C LYS A 236 2.67 6.88 -10.08
N ALA A 237 3.97 6.65 -9.91
CA ALA A 237 4.99 7.67 -10.05
C ALA A 237 5.23 8.10 -11.51
N LYS A 238 6.44 8.45 -11.84
CA LYS A 238 6.84 9.06 -13.11
C LYS A 238 6.37 8.28 -14.33
N LYS A 239 5.76 8.97 -15.28
CA LYS A 239 5.49 8.45 -16.62
C LYS A 239 6.79 8.41 -17.42
N VAL A 240 7.00 7.34 -18.15
CA VAL A 240 8.21 7.10 -18.95
C VAL A 240 7.85 6.77 -20.39
N LYS A 241 8.84 6.76 -21.26
CA LYS A 241 8.69 6.33 -22.65
C LYS A 241 8.45 4.82 -22.69
N VAL A 242 7.28 4.43 -23.21
CA VAL A 242 6.94 3.01 -23.45
C VAL A 242 6.60 2.82 -24.94
N PRO A 243 6.75 1.63 -25.52
CA PRO A 243 6.39 1.36 -26.90
C PRO A 243 4.95 1.78 -27.24
N SER A 244 4.74 2.30 -28.43
CA SER A 244 3.41 2.69 -28.90
C SER A 244 2.38 1.56 -28.83
N ASN A 245 2.83 0.32 -29.03
CA ASN A 245 2.01 -0.90 -29.01
C ASN A 245 1.86 -1.56 -27.63
N TYR A 246 2.39 -0.96 -26.56
CA TYR A 246 2.31 -1.47 -25.18
C TYR A 246 1.04 -1.00 -24.46
N ASP A 247 0.35 -1.92 -23.82
CA ASP A 247 -0.73 -1.62 -22.87
C ASP A 247 -0.16 -1.68 -21.44
N PRO A 248 0.02 -0.55 -20.76
CA PRO A 248 0.67 -0.51 -19.44
C PRO A 248 -0.20 -1.10 -18.32
N VAL A 249 -1.52 -1.15 -18.50
CA VAL A 249 -2.45 -1.74 -17.52
C VAL A 249 -2.42 -3.26 -17.59
N LYS A 250 -2.56 -3.81 -18.81
CA LYS A 250 -2.55 -5.26 -19.06
C LYS A 250 -1.14 -5.82 -19.15
N ARG A 251 -0.11 -4.97 -19.29
CA ARG A 251 1.29 -5.32 -19.51
C ARG A 251 1.47 -6.23 -20.74
N THR A 252 0.76 -5.88 -21.83
CA THR A 252 0.75 -6.66 -23.08
C THR A 252 1.17 -5.80 -24.27
N TYR A 253 1.69 -6.47 -25.28
CA TYR A 253 2.16 -5.85 -26.51
C TYR A 253 1.30 -6.34 -27.69
N THR A 254 0.77 -5.41 -28.47
CA THR A 254 -0.14 -5.74 -29.60
C THR A 254 0.54 -5.47 -30.94
N GLY A 255 0.49 -6.47 -31.83
CA GLY A 255 1.05 -6.35 -33.16
C GLY A 255 2.57 -6.18 -33.21
N PHE A 256 3.04 -5.64 -34.33
CA PHE A 256 4.46 -5.32 -34.55
C PHE A 256 4.75 -3.90 -34.04
N TRP A 257 5.87 -3.73 -33.34
CA TRP A 257 6.32 -2.43 -32.88
C TRP A 257 7.18 -1.75 -33.96
N ASP A 258 6.85 -0.54 -34.31
CA ASP A 258 7.53 0.28 -35.32
C ASP A 258 8.73 1.10 -34.76
N GLY A 259 9.04 0.94 -33.48
CA GLY A 259 10.10 1.65 -32.78
C GLY A 259 9.69 3.03 -32.28
N THR A 260 8.41 3.41 -32.35
CA THR A 260 7.87 4.65 -31.79
C THR A 260 7.44 4.48 -30.34
N PHE A 261 7.41 5.58 -29.57
CA PHE A 261 7.09 5.61 -28.17
C PHE A 261 5.87 6.47 -27.86
N LYS A 262 5.21 6.16 -26.76
CA LYS A 262 4.26 7.03 -26.07
C LYS A 262 4.67 7.21 -24.62
N ILE A 263 4.15 8.22 -23.95
CA ILE A 263 4.39 8.47 -22.53
C ILE A 263 3.27 7.79 -21.73
N ALA A 264 3.64 6.92 -20.78
CA ALA A 264 2.70 6.26 -19.88
C ALA A 264 3.42 5.80 -18.61
N TRP A 265 2.64 5.55 -17.56
CA TRP A 265 3.16 4.94 -16.36
C TRP A 265 3.41 3.44 -16.58
N THR A 266 4.52 2.95 -16.07
CA THR A 266 4.84 1.53 -15.96
C THR A 266 5.85 1.31 -14.84
N ASN A 267 5.85 0.14 -14.24
CA ASN A 267 6.92 -0.33 -13.36
C ASN A 267 7.71 -1.48 -14.00
N ASN A 268 7.80 -1.50 -15.32
CA ASN A 268 8.66 -2.41 -16.05
C ASN A 268 10.09 -1.85 -16.07
N PRO A 269 11.08 -2.54 -15.45
CA PRO A 269 12.42 -2.01 -15.27
C PRO A 269 13.16 -1.70 -16.58
N ALA A 270 12.83 -2.38 -17.67
CA ALA A 270 13.49 -2.12 -18.97
C ALA A 270 13.08 -0.74 -19.55
N TRP A 271 11.84 -0.29 -19.36
CA TRP A 271 11.40 1.03 -19.79
C TRP A 271 11.85 2.13 -18.85
N GLU A 272 11.97 1.83 -17.56
CA GLU A 272 12.57 2.76 -16.61
C GLU A 272 14.04 3.04 -16.92
N ILE A 273 14.83 1.99 -17.25
CA ILE A 273 16.23 2.17 -17.73
C ILE A 273 16.27 3.03 -18.97
N TYR A 274 15.39 2.79 -19.95
CA TYR A 274 15.36 3.57 -21.18
C TYR A 274 15.15 5.07 -20.93
N ASP A 275 14.31 5.41 -19.94
CA ASP A 275 14.05 6.79 -19.54
C ASP A 275 15.21 7.43 -18.77
N LEU A 276 16.19 6.66 -18.30
CA LEU A 276 17.40 7.20 -17.65
C LEU A 276 18.40 7.82 -18.65
N ALA A 277 18.29 7.54 -19.95
CA ALA A 277 19.27 8.01 -20.94
C ALA A 277 19.60 9.51 -20.85
N PRO A 278 18.63 10.44 -20.74
CA PRO A 278 18.93 11.88 -20.59
C PRO A 278 19.67 12.21 -19.29
N ILE A 279 19.35 11.51 -18.20
CA ILE A 279 19.98 11.71 -16.89
C ILE A 279 21.44 11.23 -16.96
N LEU A 280 21.66 10.03 -17.48
CA LEU A 280 23.00 9.47 -17.63
C LEU A 280 23.87 10.31 -18.57
N SER A 281 23.29 10.82 -19.68
CA SER A 281 23.97 11.72 -20.61
C SER A 281 24.44 12.99 -19.92
N LYS A 282 23.59 13.59 -19.09
CA LYS A 282 23.93 14.78 -18.31
C LYS A 282 25.00 14.49 -17.26
N MET A 283 24.93 13.33 -16.58
CA MET A 283 25.92 12.95 -15.56
C MET A 283 27.30 12.69 -16.17
N LEU A 284 27.36 12.08 -17.34
CA LEU A 284 28.62 11.69 -17.99
C LEU A 284 29.16 12.75 -18.95
N GLY A 285 28.38 13.76 -19.31
CA GLY A 285 28.75 14.79 -20.26
C GLY A 285 28.89 14.29 -21.71
N VAL A 286 28.34 13.11 -22.00
CA VAL A 286 28.31 12.47 -23.33
C VAL A 286 26.90 11.97 -23.63
N GLU A 287 26.52 11.95 -24.90
CA GLU A 287 25.23 11.42 -25.29
C GLU A 287 25.17 9.91 -25.10
N ILE A 288 24.25 9.44 -24.28
CA ILE A 288 23.99 8.03 -24.03
C ILE A 288 22.67 7.64 -24.69
N SER A 289 22.71 6.62 -25.51
CA SER A 289 21.53 5.96 -26.08
C SER A 289 21.48 4.49 -25.64
N PHE A 290 20.29 3.94 -25.62
CA PHE A 290 20.04 2.53 -25.32
C PHE A 290 19.55 1.78 -26.55
N ASP A 291 19.98 0.53 -26.69
CA ASP A 291 19.42 -0.41 -27.66
C ASP A 291 17.95 -0.71 -27.30
N LYS A 292 17.06 0.05 -27.93
CA LYS A 292 15.61 -0.05 -27.70
C LYS A 292 15.02 -1.41 -28.07
N TRP A 293 15.64 -2.12 -29.03
CA TRP A 293 15.16 -3.42 -29.47
C TRP A 293 15.53 -4.53 -28.49
N ALA A 294 16.74 -4.51 -27.96
CA ALA A 294 17.15 -5.39 -26.88
C ALA A 294 16.27 -5.15 -25.62
N LEU A 295 16.04 -3.88 -25.26
CA LEU A 295 15.16 -3.52 -24.13
C LEU A 295 13.72 -3.95 -24.37
N TYR A 296 13.20 -3.90 -25.59
CA TYR A 296 11.86 -4.38 -25.93
C TYR A 296 11.72 -5.89 -25.66
N ASP A 297 12.70 -6.69 -26.05
CA ASP A 297 12.72 -8.12 -25.77
C ASP A 297 12.81 -8.41 -24.27
N VAL A 298 13.64 -7.67 -23.55
CA VAL A 298 13.78 -7.75 -22.10
C VAL A 298 12.47 -7.33 -21.40
N ALA A 299 11.85 -6.24 -21.85
CA ALA A 299 10.60 -5.76 -21.28
C ALA A 299 9.46 -6.79 -21.38
N ARG A 300 9.36 -7.45 -22.52
CA ARG A 300 8.40 -8.57 -22.71
C ARG A 300 8.66 -9.72 -21.76
N TYR A 301 9.93 -10.02 -21.51
CA TYR A 301 10.32 -11.05 -20.55
C TYR A 301 9.98 -10.64 -19.10
N CYS A 302 10.20 -9.38 -18.74
CA CYS A 302 9.81 -8.85 -17.41
C CYS A 302 8.31 -8.91 -17.17
N ASP A 303 7.50 -8.71 -18.23
CA ASP A 303 6.03 -8.70 -18.16
C ASP A 303 5.39 -10.11 -18.15
N GLN A 304 6.17 -11.18 -18.40
CA GLN A 304 5.66 -12.54 -18.30
C GLN A 304 5.17 -12.82 -16.89
N LEU A 305 3.98 -13.43 -16.80
CA LEU A 305 3.39 -13.79 -15.51
C LEU A 305 4.03 -15.07 -14.96
N VAL A 306 4.40 -15.03 -13.70
CA VAL A 306 4.96 -16.16 -12.94
C VAL A 306 4.22 -16.31 -11.61
N PRO A 307 4.22 -17.51 -10.98
CA PRO A 307 3.59 -17.70 -9.68
C PRO A 307 4.15 -16.75 -8.61
N ASP A 308 3.23 -16.11 -7.84
CA ASP A 308 3.59 -15.19 -6.74
C ASP A 308 3.93 -15.92 -5.44
N GLY A 309 3.71 -17.23 -5.39
CA GLY A 309 3.89 -18.06 -4.20
C GLY A 309 2.70 -18.09 -3.23
N MET A 310 1.66 -17.31 -3.49
CA MET A 310 0.42 -17.24 -2.68
C MET A 310 -0.80 -17.81 -3.42
N GLY A 311 -0.57 -18.46 -4.56
CA GLY A 311 -1.63 -19.03 -5.42
C GLY A 311 -2.12 -18.12 -6.54
N GLY A 312 -1.56 -16.91 -6.66
CA GLY A 312 -1.78 -15.98 -7.76
C GLY A 312 -0.61 -15.93 -8.73
N MET A 313 -0.68 -14.96 -9.64
CA MET A 313 0.34 -14.68 -10.64
C MET A 313 0.77 -13.22 -10.54
N GLU A 314 2.05 -12.96 -10.75
CA GLU A 314 2.60 -11.61 -10.82
C GLU A 314 3.57 -11.45 -12.00
N PRO A 315 3.87 -10.23 -12.47
CA PRO A 315 4.93 -10.03 -13.46
C PRO A 315 6.26 -10.56 -12.95
N ARG A 316 7.06 -11.13 -13.85
CA ARG A 316 8.36 -11.71 -13.47
C ARG A 316 9.25 -10.71 -12.76
N PHE A 317 9.34 -9.48 -13.28
CA PHE A 317 10.07 -8.38 -12.67
C PHE A 317 9.28 -7.08 -12.72
N THR A 318 9.27 -6.40 -11.59
CA THR A 318 8.78 -5.02 -11.44
C THR A 318 9.83 -4.22 -10.67
N CYS A 319 9.90 -2.93 -10.94
CA CYS A 319 10.75 -2.01 -10.19
C CYS A 319 9.90 -0.84 -9.67
N ASN A 320 9.96 -0.60 -8.38
CA ASN A 320 9.34 0.55 -7.73
C ASN A 320 10.38 1.14 -6.79
N VAL A 321 10.94 2.27 -7.16
CA VAL A 321 12.06 2.86 -6.45
C VAL A 321 11.84 4.36 -6.24
N TRP A 322 12.32 4.85 -5.13
CA TRP A 322 12.40 6.27 -4.82
C TRP A 322 13.87 6.67 -4.70
N LEU A 323 14.36 7.38 -5.73
CA LEU A 323 15.76 7.79 -5.84
C LEU A 323 15.94 9.15 -5.16
N THR A 324 16.56 9.18 -4.00
CA THR A 324 16.86 10.38 -3.21
C THR A 324 18.35 10.63 -3.03
N GLU A 325 19.19 9.65 -3.38
CA GLU A 325 20.64 9.73 -3.21
C GLU A 325 21.35 9.92 -4.55
N VAL A 326 22.43 10.67 -4.53
CA VAL A 326 23.32 10.82 -5.70
C VAL A 326 24.20 9.59 -5.80
N LYS A 327 24.10 8.88 -6.93
CA LYS A 327 24.95 7.71 -7.28
C LYS A 327 25.75 8.01 -8.52
N THR A 328 26.83 7.24 -8.76
CA THR A 328 27.51 7.30 -10.05
C THR A 328 26.60 6.75 -11.16
N ALA A 329 26.78 7.20 -12.41
CA ALA A 329 25.99 6.71 -13.54
C ALA A 329 26.09 5.19 -13.70
N TYR A 330 27.27 4.62 -13.47
CA TYR A 330 27.50 3.18 -13.56
C TYR A 330 26.80 2.40 -12.45
N ASP A 331 26.84 2.89 -11.20
CA ASP A 331 26.17 2.24 -10.08
C ASP A 331 24.64 2.28 -10.26
N LEU A 332 24.09 3.42 -10.69
CA LEU A 332 22.67 3.55 -10.98
C LEU A 332 22.20 2.58 -12.06
N LEU A 333 22.99 2.47 -13.14
CA LEU A 333 22.68 1.55 -14.24
C LEU A 333 22.73 0.09 -13.77
N ASN A 334 23.74 -0.28 -12.97
CA ASN A 334 23.85 -1.61 -12.38
C ASN A 334 22.71 -1.94 -11.42
N ASP A 335 22.27 -0.98 -10.59
CA ASP A 335 21.13 -1.16 -9.69
C ASP A 335 19.87 -1.55 -10.48
N PHE A 336 19.55 -0.79 -11.55
CA PHE A 336 18.42 -1.13 -12.40
C PHE A 336 18.57 -2.45 -13.15
N CYS A 337 19.76 -2.73 -13.68
CA CYS A 337 20.05 -4.01 -14.35
C CYS A 337 19.93 -5.20 -13.38
N SER A 338 20.25 -5.01 -12.11
CA SER A 338 20.15 -6.06 -11.08
C SER A 338 18.71 -6.55 -10.88
N VAL A 339 17.71 -5.70 -11.10
CA VAL A 339 16.27 -6.04 -10.93
C VAL A 339 15.90 -7.25 -11.78
N PHE A 340 16.35 -7.28 -13.02
CA PHE A 340 16.03 -8.35 -13.98
C PHE A 340 17.24 -9.21 -14.35
N ARG A 341 18.25 -9.26 -13.48
CA ARG A 341 19.44 -10.15 -13.61
C ARG A 341 20.24 -9.89 -14.88
N ALA A 342 20.43 -8.62 -15.21
CA ALA A 342 21.16 -8.21 -16.39
C ALA A 342 22.48 -7.52 -16.05
N ILE A 343 23.34 -7.46 -17.05
CA ILE A 343 24.60 -6.72 -17.04
C ILE A 343 24.56 -5.71 -18.19
N PRO A 344 24.85 -4.43 -17.95
CA PRO A 344 24.93 -3.45 -19.02
C PRO A 344 26.22 -3.64 -19.82
N ILE A 345 26.14 -3.54 -21.13
CA ILE A 345 27.27 -3.59 -22.02
C ILE A 345 27.28 -2.38 -22.96
N TRP A 346 28.47 -1.90 -23.29
CA TRP A 346 28.67 -0.90 -24.31
C TRP A 346 28.97 -1.56 -25.65
N THR A 347 28.13 -1.32 -26.66
CA THR A 347 28.29 -1.92 -28.02
C THR A 347 29.20 -1.11 -28.93
N GLY A 348 29.73 0.02 -28.46
CA GLY A 348 30.50 0.99 -29.23
C GLY A 348 29.70 2.22 -29.61
N THR A 349 28.39 2.14 -29.75
CA THR A 349 27.50 3.24 -30.13
C THR A 349 26.38 3.48 -29.09
N GLU A 350 25.95 2.45 -28.41
CA GLU A 350 24.83 2.48 -27.46
C GLU A 350 25.04 1.48 -26.32
N VAL A 351 24.28 1.68 -25.24
CA VAL A 351 24.23 0.73 -24.12
C VAL A 351 23.17 -0.32 -24.41
N SER A 352 23.57 -1.57 -24.41
CA SER A 352 22.68 -2.74 -24.45
C SER A 352 22.72 -3.48 -23.14
N VAL A 353 21.85 -4.47 -22.93
CA VAL A 353 21.78 -5.26 -21.72
C VAL A 353 21.79 -6.75 -22.02
N ILE A 354 22.53 -7.50 -21.22
CA ILE A 354 22.58 -8.95 -21.29
C ILE A 354 21.83 -9.49 -20.06
N ILE A 355 20.75 -10.21 -20.34
CA ILE A 355 19.95 -10.84 -19.29
C ILE A 355 20.32 -12.32 -19.09
N ASP A 356 20.42 -12.74 -17.84
CA ASP A 356 20.62 -14.16 -17.49
C ASP A 356 19.30 -14.94 -17.62
N ARG A 357 19.06 -15.51 -18.79
CA ARG A 357 17.90 -16.36 -19.12
C ARG A 357 18.30 -17.48 -20.08
N PRO A 358 17.50 -18.55 -20.22
CA PRO A 358 17.71 -19.56 -21.25
C PRO A 358 17.62 -18.98 -22.66
N ARG A 359 18.60 -19.30 -23.47
CA ARG A 359 18.67 -19.00 -24.92
C ARG A 359 19.30 -20.16 -25.66
N ASP A 360 19.00 -20.25 -26.93
CA ASP A 360 19.70 -21.21 -27.80
C ASP A 360 21.17 -20.83 -27.96
N PRO A 361 22.09 -21.81 -28.01
CA PRO A 361 23.50 -21.54 -28.22
C PRO A 361 23.72 -20.96 -29.62
N VAL A 362 24.45 -19.85 -29.70
CA VAL A 362 24.73 -19.15 -30.98
C VAL A 362 25.98 -19.73 -31.68
N TRP A 363 26.90 -20.35 -30.95
CA TRP A 363 28.12 -20.92 -31.50
C TRP A 363 28.55 -22.19 -30.76
N THR A 364 29.37 -23.03 -31.42
CA THR A 364 29.88 -24.25 -30.81
C THR A 364 31.41 -24.27 -30.91
N TYR A 365 32.04 -24.52 -29.76
CA TYR A 365 33.48 -24.73 -29.65
C TYR A 365 33.82 -26.19 -29.35
N THR A 366 34.82 -26.69 -30.03
CA THR A 366 35.34 -28.06 -29.89
C THR A 366 36.87 -28.02 -29.85
N ASN A 367 37.51 -29.12 -29.55
CA ASN A 367 38.97 -29.19 -29.62
C ASN A 367 39.54 -28.94 -31.02
N ALA A 368 38.71 -28.94 -32.07
CA ALA A 368 39.10 -28.71 -33.45
C ALA A 368 39.22 -27.22 -33.84
N ASN A 369 38.53 -26.33 -33.12
CA ASN A 369 38.52 -24.89 -33.39
C ASN A 369 39.02 -24.04 -32.21
N VAL A 370 39.63 -24.68 -31.20
CA VAL A 370 40.25 -24.04 -30.04
C VAL A 370 41.77 -24.23 -30.10
N VAL A 371 42.50 -23.18 -29.78
CA VAL A 371 43.98 -23.20 -29.73
C VAL A 371 44.41 -23.58 -28.32
N GLY A 372 45.20 -24.63 -28.20
CA GLY A 372 45.81 -25.08 -26.93
C GLY A 372 44.88 -25.87 -26.01
N GLY A 373 43.55 -25.87 -26.25
CA GLY A 373 42.60 -26.62 -25.44
C GLY A 373 41.77 -25.73 -24.48
N PHE A 374 41.03 -26.38 -23.59
CA PHE A 374 40.12 -25.73 -22.64
C PHE A 374 40.72 -25.73 -21.23
N GLU A 375 40.81 -24.57 -20.61
CA GLU A 375 41.16 -24.42 -19.22
C GLU A 375 39.87 -24.30 -18.37
N ARG A 376 39.78 -25.11 -17.29
CA ARG A 376 38.60 -25.17 -16.45
C ARG A 376 38.93 -24.78 -15.02
N SER A 377 38.12 -23.93 -14.45
CA SER A 377 38.15 -23.54 -13.04
C SER A 377 36.79 -23.75 -12.38
N TYR A 378 36.82 -24.09 -11.10
CA TYR A 378 35.60 -24.38 -10.35
C TYR A 378 35.50 -23.50 -9.13
N SER A 379 34.29 -23.00 -8.86
CA SER A 379 34.02 -22.25 -7.64
C SER A 379 34.27 -23.10 -6.40
N ALA A 380 35.03 -22.59 -5.43
CA ALA A 380 35.27 -23.29 -4.18
C ALA A 380 33.95 -23.46 -3.37
N ARG A 381 33.79 -24.63 -2.73
CA ARG A 381 32.60 -24.91 -1.93
C ARG A 381 32.36 -23.87 -0.82
N LYS A 382 33.43 -23.35 -0.22
CA LYS A 382 33.35 -22.34 0.85
C LYS A 382 32.75 -20.98 0.39
N SER A 383 32.89 -20.67 -0.90
CA SER A 383 32.38 -19.43 -1.50
C SER A 383 30.91 -19.53 -1.96
N ARG A 384 30.34 -20.74 -1.93
CA ARG A 384 28.96 -20.98 -2.35
C ARG A 384 28.03 -20.90 -1.17
N HIS A 385 27.03 -20.02 -1.24
CA HIS A 385 26.04 -19.84 -0.21
C HIS A 385 24.95 -20.92 -0.29
N ASN A 386 24.35 -21.26 0.83
CA ASN A 386 23.21 -22.18 0.92
C ASN A 386 21.98 -21.55 1.60
N ALA A 387 22.11 -20.28 1.96
CA ALA A 387 20.99 -19.45 2.39
C ALA A 387 21.23 -18.00 1.95
N VAL A 388 20.14 -17.30 1.61
CA VAL A 388 20.16 -15.88 1.22
C VAL A 388 19.05 -15.15 1.97
N GLN A 389 19.40 -14.04 2.60
CA GLN A 389 18.45 -13.06 3.12
C GLN A 389 18.30 -11.95 2.09
N VAL A 390 17.10 -11.78 1.57
CA VAL A 390 16.78 -10.75 0.59
C VAL A 390 15.95 -9.66 1.25
N THR A 391 16.54 -8.49 1.39
CA THR A 391 15.83 -7.30 1.89
C THR A 391 15.05 -6.66 0.75
N TYR A 392 13.78 -6.34 0.99
CA TYR A 392 12.89 -5.70 0.02
C TYR A 392 11.89 -4.77 0.74
N SER A 393 11.15 -3.93 0.00
CA SER A 393 10.10 -3.08 0.56
C SER A 393 8.74 -3.75 0.37
N ASP A 394 8.05 -4.11 1.47
CA ASP A 394 6.81 -4.88 1.38
C ASP A 394 5.61 -3.97 1.11
N LYS A 395 5.08 -4.03 -0.13
CA LYS A 395 3.87 -3.27 -0.52
C LYS A 395 2.63 -3.59 0.31
N THR A 396 2.56 -4.79 0.91
CA THR A 396 1.41 -5.20 1.75
C THR A 396 1.51 -4.66 3.17
N ASN A 397 2.69 -4.20 3.58
CA ASN A 397 2.96 -3.59 4.89
C ASN A 397 3.43 -2.13 4.76
N GLY A 398 2.77 -1.35 3.91
CA GLY A 398 3.09 0.08 3.75
C GLY A 398 4.48 0.39 3.21
N TYR A 399 5.06 -0.52 2.44
CA TYR A 399 6.44 -0.44 1.89
C TYR A 399 7.54 -0.44 2.96
N GLU A 400 7.24 -0.89 4.16
CA GLU A 400 8.26 -1.11 5.20
C GLU A 400 9.27 -2.16 4.74
N SER A 401 10.51 -2.04 5.24
CA SER A 401 11.57 -2.99 4.94
C SER A 401 11.25 -4.37 5.52
N ALA A 402 11.30 -5.39 4.68
CA ALA A 402 11.08 -6.78 5.03
C ALA A 402 12.23 -7.65 4.52
N ILE A 403 12.40 -8.82 5.12
CA ILE A 403 13.43 -9.78 4.73
C ILE A 403 12.77 -11.09 4.34
N GLU A 404 13.04 -11.54 3.12
CA GLU A 404 12.71 -12.89 2.69
C GLU A 404 13.94 -13.80 2.85
N TYR A 405 13.76 -14.90 3.59
CA TYR A 405 14.81 -15.90 3.82
C TYR A 405 14.60 -17.08 2.89
N VAL A 406 15.60 -17.34 2.04
CA VAL A 406 15.61 -18.46 1.09
C VAL A 406 16.75 -19.39 1.43
N SER A 407 16.48 -20.69 1.59
CA SER A 407 17.48 -21.68 1.98
C SER A 407 17.43 -22.95 1.13
N ASP A 408 18.55 -23.64 1.07
CA ASP A 408 18.68 -25.03 0.65
C ASP A 408 18.97 -25.88 1.90
N ASP A 409 17.90 -26.38 2.53
CA ASP A 409 18.00 -27.11 3.80
C ASP A 409 18.80 -28.40 3.70
N GLU A 410 18.85 -29.02 2.51
CA GLU A 410 19.68 -30.23 2.30
C GLU A 410 21.16 -29.89 2.29
N GLU A 411 21.55 -28.80 1.66
CA GLU A 411 22.94 -28.34 1.65
C GLU A 411 23.35 -27.82 3.04
N ILE A 412 22.44 -27.17 3.78
CA ILE A 412 22.69 -26.73 5.16
C ILE A 412 22.94 -27.93 6.07
N LYS A 413 22.13 -29.00 5.95
CA LYS A 413 22.33 -30.24 6.73
C LYS A 413 23.66 -30.92 6.48
N LYS A 414 24.14 -30.87 5.23
CA LYS A 414 25.40 -31.52 4.84
C LYS A 414 26.64 -30.70 5.23
N HIS A 415 26.53 -29.39 5.19
CA HIS A 415 27.69 -28.51 5.16
C HIS A 415 27.69 -27.37 6.17
N GLY A 416 26.61 -27.23 6.95
CA GLY A 416 26.41 -26.08 7.82
C GLY A 416 25.90 -24.85 7.04
N LEU A 417 25.47 -23.84 7.77
CA LEU A 417 24.92 -22.60 7.20
C LEU A 417 26.04 -21.71 6.62
N ASN A 418 25.88 -21.31 5.37
CA ASN A 418 26.66 -20.25 4.71
C ASN A 418 25.69 -19.24 4.13
N LEU A 419 25.51 -18.11 4.82
CA LEU A 419 24.48 -17.11 4.56
C LEU A 419 25.02 -15.92 3.77
N SER A 420 24.30 -15.53 2.71
CA SER A 420 24.48 -14.26 2.02
C SER A 420 23.36 -13.28 2.36
N GLN A 421 23.65 -11.98 2.31
CA GLN A 421 22.65 -10.91 2.50
C GLN A 421 22.69 -10.01 1.28
N VAL A 422 21.53 -9.78 0.67
CA VAL A 422 21.37 -8.95 -0.51
C VAL A 422 20.17 -8.04 -0.37
N THR A 423 20.24 -6.85 -0.96
CA THR A 423 19.10 -5.95 -1.08
C THR A 423 18.57 -6.04 -2.51
N ALA A 424 17.31 -6.39 -2.67
CA ALA A 424 16.63 -6.42 -3.96
C ALA A 424 16.20 -5.01 -4.33
N PHE A 425 16.94 -4.32 -5.17
CA PHE A 425 16.68 -2.96 -5.61
C PHE A 425 15.29 -2.85 -6.26
N GLY A 426 14.49 -1.87 -5.85
CA GLY A 426 13.14 -1.62 -6.40
C GLY A 426 12.14 -2.76 -6.24
N CYS A 427 12.46 -3.81 -5.50
CA CYS A 427 11.58 -4.95 -5.27
C CYS A 427 10.53 -4.63 -4.20
N THR A 428 9.26 -4.82 -4.55
CA THR A 428 8.13 -4.58 -3.63
C THR A 428 7.21 -5.79 -3.47
N SER A 429 7.64 -6.95 -4.00
CA SER A 429 6.91 -8.21 -3.92
C SER A 429 7.71 -9.27 -3.19
N ARG A 430 7.08 -9.97 -2.26
CA ARG A 430 7.67 -11.13 -1.58
C ARG A 430 8.04 -12.25 -2.56
N GLY A 431 7.19 -12.50 -3.57
CA GLY A 431 7.46 -13.50 -4.61
C GLY A 431 8.70 -13.16 -5.42
N GLN A 432 8.85 -11.90 -5.84
CA GLN A 432 10.05 -11.44 -6.56
C GLN A 432 11.30 -11.50 -5.68
N ALA A 433 11.22 -11.13 -4.40
CA ALA A 433 12.34 -11.25 -3.46
C ALA A 433 12.77 -12.70 -3.26
N TYR A 434 11.83 -13.62 -3.09
CA TYR A 434 12.10 -15.06 -3.04
C TYR A 434 12.80 -15.56 -4.30
N ARG A 435 12.28 -15.23 -5.50
CA ARG A 435 12.89 -15.63 -6.77
C ARG A 435 14.29 -15.04 -6.93
N THR A 436 14.56 -13.86 -6.37
CA THR A 436 15.92 -13.28 -6.38
C THR A 436 16.88 -14.12 -5.53
N GLY A 437 16.51 -14.45 -4.30
CA GLY A 437 17.34 -15.31 -3.44
C GLY A 437 17.49 -16.73 -4.01
N LYS A 438 16.40 -17.30 -4.53
CA LYS A 438 16.44 -18.64 -5.15
C LYS A 438 17.32 -18.68 -6.38
N TRP A 439 17.32 -17.63 -7.20
CA TRP A 439 18.20 -17.52 -8.36
C TRP A 439 19.68 -17.54 -7.96
N ILE A 440 20.07 -16.83 -6.92
CA ILE A 440 21.44 -16.82 -6.40
C ILE A 440 21.84 -18.24 -5.97
N LEU A 441 21.00 -18.91 -5.17
CA LEU A 441 21.29 -20.27 -4.70
C LEU A 441 21.39 -21.28 -5.85
N GLU A 442 20.46 -21.24 -6.81
CA GLU A 442 20.49 -22.18 -7.96
C GLU A 442 21.66 -21.89 -8.90
N THR A 443 22.05 -20.62 -9.07
CA THR A 443 23.24 -20.25 -9.83
C THR A 443 24.49 -20.83 -9.19
N GLU A 444 24.72 -20.60 -7.91
CA GLU A 444 25.90 -21.09 -7.19
C GLU A 444 25.90 -22.63 -7.05
N LYS A 445 24.71 -23.25 -7.02
CA LYS A 445 24.56 -24.70 -6.94
C LYS A 445 24.86 -25.40 -8.27
N ARG A 446 24.45 -24.81 -9.40
CA ARG A 446 24.46 -25.47 -10.72
C ARG A 446 25.54 -24.95 -11.65
N GLU A 447 25.85 -23.68 -11.63
CA GLU A 447 26.77 -23.01 -12.51
C GLU A 447 28.13 -22.80 -11.81
N LYS A 448 28.84 -23.92 -11.61
CA LYS A 448 30.07 -23.98 -10.80
C LYS A 448 31.36 -23.81 -11.60
N GLU A 449 31.25 -24.02 -12.89
CA GLU A 449 32.42 -24.14 -13.77
C GLU A 449 32.57 -22.87 -14.62
N THR A 450 33.78 -22.35 -14.64
CA THR A 450 34.25 -21.34 -15.58
C THR A 450 35.23 -21.97 -16.54
N ILE A 451 35.06 -21.73 -17.84
CA ILE A 451 35.94 -22.23 -18.89
C ILE A 451 36.61 -21.06 -19.60
N THR A 452 37.89 -21.19 -19.84
CA THR A 452 38.67 -20.21 -20.61
C THR A 452 39.39 -20.94 -21.74
N PHE A 453 39.37 -20.37 -22.94
CA PHE A 453 39.98 -20.93 -24.12
C PHE A 453 40.28 -19.87 -25.17
N THR A 454 41.23 -20.13 -26.04
CA THR A 454 41.65 -19.23 -27.10
C THR A 454 41.19 -19.75 -28.46
N VAL A 455 40.66 -18.88 -29.30
CA VAL A 455 40.18 -19.18 -30.65
C VAL A 455 40.66 -18.17 -31.67
N GLY A 456 40.59 -18.49 -32.93
CA GLY A 456 40.85 -17.54 -34.01
C GLY A 456 39.71 -16.48 -34.13
N ARG A 457 39.47 -16.03 -35.36
CA ARG A 457 38.44 -15.02 -35.66
C ARG A 457 37.01 -15.49 -35.34
N GLU A 458 36.82 -16.79 -35.14
CA GLU A 458 35.52 -17.34 -34.69
C GLU A 458 35.04 -16.73 -33.34
N GLY A 459 35.95 -16.21 -32.52
CA GLY A 459 35.63 -15.51 -31.30
C GLY A 459 34.79 -14.22 -31.51
N LEU A 460 34.72 -13.69 -32.73
CA LEU A 460 33.92 -12.53 -33.09
C LEU A 460 32.51 -12.91 -33.54
N MET A 461 32.15 -14.21 -33.59
CA MET A 461 30.86 -14.70 -34.06
C MET A 461 29.76 -14.62 -32.99
N HIS A 462 30.07 -14.21 -31.77
CA HIS A 462 29.15 -14.01 -30.68
C HIS A 462 29.64 -12.88 -29.77
N LEU A 463 28.73 -12.39 -28.94
CA LEU A 463 29.01 -11.31 -28.00
C LEU A 463 29.09 -11.84 -26.56
N PRO A 464 29.73 -11.10 -25.65
CA PRO A 464 29.55 -11.35 -24.22
C PRO A 464 28.09 -11.44 -23.87
N GLY A 465 27.66 -12.48 -23.11
CA GLY A 465 26.29 -12.78 -22.75
C GLY A 465 25.60 -13.84 -23.57
N ASP A 466 26.09 -14.11 -24.77
CA ASP A 466 25.53 -15.17 -25.60
C ASP A 466 25.84 -16.54 -25.00
N ILE A 467 24.96 -17.49 -25.26
CA ILE A 467 25.12 -18.88 -24.88
C ILE A 467 25.94 -19.57 -25.99
N ILE A 468 26.98 -20.22 -25.58
CA ILE A 468 27.87 -21.04 -26.45
C ILE A 468 27.85 -22.50 -26.00
N ARG A 469 28.07 -23.37 -26.93
CA ARG A 469 28.19 -24.78 -26.66
C ARG A 469 29.68 -25.16 -26.66
N VAL A 470 30.10 -25.89 -25.64
CA VAL A 470 31.49 -26.42 -25.58
C VAL A 470 31.45 -27.93 -25.57
N ALA A 471 32.13 -28.53 -26.52
CA ALA A 471 32.29 -29.96 -26.67
C ALA A 471 33.76 -30.34 -26.57
N ASP A 472 34.21 -30.60 -25.32
CA ASP A 472 35.59 -30.98 -25.02
C ASP A 472 35.74 -32.49 -24.94
N SER A 473 36.46 -33.08 -25.90
CA SER A 473 36.70 -34.50 -25.99
C SER A 473 37.52 -35.06 -24.83
N HIS A 474 38.41 -34.27 -24.23
CA HIS A 474 39.24 -34.70 -23.11
C HIS A 474 38.44 -34.85 -21.81
N TYR A 475 37.41 -34.04 -21.67
CA TYR A 475 36.54 -34.06 -20.48
C TYR A 475 35.53 -35.24 -20.50
N ALA A 476 35.08 -35.58 -21.70
CA ALA A 476 34.09 -36.66 -21.88
C ALA A 476 34.72 -38.06 -22.04
N GLY A 477 36.02 -38.14 -22.16
CA GLY A 477 36.72 -39.41 -22.41
C GLY A 477 36.47 -40.02 -23.80
N THR A 478 35.81 -39.31 -24.69
CA THR A 478 35.48 -39.70 -26.07
C THR A 478 35.63 -38.48 -26.99
N GLU A 479 36.00 -38.75 -28.25
CA GLU A 479 36.13 -37.71 -29.28
C GLU A 479 34.75 -37.26 -29.75
N ILE A 480 34.30 -36.10 -29.26
CA ILE A 480 32.94 -35.61 -29.42
C ILE A 480 32.80 -34.43 -30.41
N GLY A 481 33.85 -34.06 -31.09
CA GLY A 481 33.84 -32.99 -32.07
C GLY A 481 35.04 -33.00 -33.00
N GLY A 482 34.95 -32.29 -34.13
CA GLY A 482 35.97 -32.24 -35.16
C GLY A 482 35.60 -31.45 -36.39
N ARG A 483 36.25 -31.79 -37.54
CA ARG A 483 35.98 -31.17 -38.84
C ARG A 483 35.35 -32.16 -39.82
N VAL A 484 34.48 -31.68 -40.68
CA VAL A 484 33.88 -32.44 -41.78
C VAL A 484 34.87 -32.51 -42.94
N LEU A 485 35.18 -33.71 -43.44
CA LEU A 485 36.08 -33.89 -44.59
C LEU A 485 35.36 -33.96 -45.92
N ALA A 486 34.19 -34.59 -45.96
CA ALA A 486 33.39 -34.72 -47.16
C ALA A 486 31.88 -34.90 -46.84
N ILE A 487 31.04 -34.46 -47.76
CA ILE A 487 29.58 -34.56 -47.66
C ILE A 487 29.03 -35.19 -48.94
N ASN A 488 28.27 -36.26 -48.79
CA ASN A 488 27.60 -36.95 -49.93
C ASN A 488 26.14 -37.27 -49.53
N GLY A 489 25.22 -36.36 -49.80
CA GLY A 489 23.83 -36.47 -49.39
C GLY A 489 23.70 -36.60 -47.86
N ARG A 490 23.20 -37.74 -47.38
CA ARG A 490 23.06 -38.03 -45.93
C ARG A 490 24.33 -38.58 -45.29
N LYS A 491 25.36 -38.90 -46.10
CA LYS A 491 26.65 -39.42 -45.63
C LYS A 491 27.63 -38.31 -45.44
N VAL A 492 28.23 -38.25 -44.27
CA VAL A 492 29.20 -37.25 -43.88
C VAL A 492 30.51 -37.97 -43.44
N THR A 493 31.61 -37.61 -44.03
CA THR A 493 32.94 -38.15 -43.65
C THR A 493 33.57 -37.16 -42.63
N LEU A 494 33.97 -37.70 -41.49
CA LEU A 494 34.59 -36.96 -40.40
C LEU A 494 36.11 -37.06 -40.43
N ASP A 495 36.80 -36.15 -39.78
CA ASP A 495 38.25 -36.13 -39.64
C ASP A 495 38.79 -37.28 -38.79
N ARG A 496 37.94 -37.94 -38.04
CA ARG A 496 38.26 -39.05 -37.13
C ARG A 496 37.20 -40.11 -37.08
N GLU A 497 37.60 -41.29 -36.57
CA GLU A 497 36.63 -42.36 -36.25
C GLU A 497 35.88 -42.03 -34.98
N ILE A 498 34.60 -42.36 -34.97
CA ILE A 498 33.73 -42.19 -33.81
C ILE A 498 33.09 -43.52 -33.42
N SER A 499 32.92 -43.70 -32.09
CA SER A 499 32.20 -44.83 -31.54
C SER A 499 31.02 -44.25 -30.72
N ILE A 500 29.80 -44.53 -31.12
CA ILE A 500 28.60 -43.95 -30.50
C ILE A 500 27.52 -45.03 -30.36
N ASP A 501 26.63 -44.81 -29.36
CA ASP A 501 25.39 -45.55 -29.19
C ASP A 501 24.29 -45.00 -30.09
N ASN A 502 23.27 -45.84 -30.38
CA ASN A 502 22.18 -45.61 -31.35
C ASN A 502 21.24 -44.40 -31.08
N ALA A 503 21.59 -43.50 -30.19
CA ALA A 503 20.76 -42.36 -29.83
C ALA A 503 21.47 -41.00 -29.97
N SER A 504 22.54 -40.95 -30.77
CA SER A 504 23.38 -39.77 -30.92
C SER A 504 22.88 -38.81 -31.99
N TYR A 505 23.13 -37.52 -31.77
CA TYR A 505 22.83 -36.47 -32.74
C TYR A 505 24.15 -35.85 -33.23
N PHE A 506 24.19 -35.58 -34.52
CA PHE A 506 25.25 -34.82 -35.18
C PHE A 506 24.84 -33.38 -35.23
N THR A 507 25.55 -32.49 -34.53
CA THR A 507 25.30 -31.07 -34.49
C THR A 507 26.38 -30.34 -35.25
N TYR A 508 26.00 -29.38 -36.11
CA TYR A 508 26.93 -28.60 -36.92
C TYR A 508 26.43 -27.16 -37.05
N ILE A 509 27.33 -26.26 -37.47
CA ILE A 509 26.98 -24.89 -37.80
C ILE A 509 26.81 -24.82 -39.32
N ASN A 510 25.65 -24.32 -39.77
CA ASN A 510 25.36 -24.16 -41.19
C ASN A 510 25.96 -22.85 -41.76
N GLY A 511 25.88 -22.64 -43.09
CA GLY A 511 26.41 -21.45 -43.75
C GLY A 511 25.77 -20.12 -43.35
N GLU A 512 24.63 -20.17 -42.62
CA GLU A 512 23.92 -19.02 -42.04
C GLU A 512 24.30 -18.75 -40.59
N ALA A 513 25.35 -19.42 -40.11
CA ALA A 513 25.83 -19.38 -38.72
C ALA A 513 24.77 -19.81 -37.69
N THR A 514 23.82 -20.66 -38.09
CA THR A 514 22.84 -21.26 -37.17
C THR A 514 23.17 -22.71 -36.87
N HIS A 515 22.76 -23.18 -35.67
CA HIS A 515 22.94 -24.58 -35.27
C HIS A 515 21.90 -25.48 -35.93
N SER A 516 22.39 -26.59 -36.48
CA SER A 516 21.53 -27.66 -36.97
C SER A 516 21.92 -28.97 -36.29
N SER A 517 20.95 -29.78 -35.90
CA SER A 517 21.17 -31.07 -35.24
C SER A 517 20.37 -32.14 -35.93
N ILE A 518 21.01 -33.19 -36.38
CA ILE A 518 20.38 -34.31 -37.10
C ILE A 518 20.76 -35.60 -36.39
N LYS A 519 19.79 -36.51 -36.23
CA LYS A 519 20.02 -37.81 -35.62
C LYS A 519 20.91 -38.67 -36.53
N ILE A 520 21.86 -39.39 -35.92
CA ILE A 520 22.74 -40.34 -36.64
C ILE A 520 22.00 -41.65 -36.77
N GLN A 521 21.93 -42.14 -37.98
CA GLN A 521 21.32 -43.43 -38.33
C GLN A 521 22.34 -44.62 -38.20
N SER A 522 23.55 -44.39 -38.66
CA SER A 522 24.62 -45.41 -38.58
C SER A 522 26.01 -44.79 -38.67
N VAL A 523 26.99 -45.47 -38.14
CA VAL A 523 28.42 -45.11 -38.19
C VAL A 523 29.23 -46.24 -38.78
N ASN A 524 30.17 -45.93 -39.67
CA ASN A 524 31.13 -46.83 -40.22
C ASN A 524 32.51 -46.18 -40.28
N GLY A 525 33.30 -46.34 -39.22
CA GLY A 525 34.60 -45.67 -39.05
C GLY A 525 34.45 -44.15 -39.02
N LYS A 526 34.99 -43.47 -40.05
CA LYS A 526 34.91 -42.02 -40.22
C LYS A 526 33.62 -41.57 -40.95
N GLU A 527 32.85 -42.47 -41.55
CA GLU A 527 31.61 -42.14 -42.28
C GLU A 527 30.40 -42.29 -41.37
N ILE A 528 29.60 -41.27 -41.24
CA ILE A 528 28.32 -41.29 -40.57
C ILE A 528 27.19 -41.16 -41.61
N THR A 529 26.06 -41.84 -41.37
CA THR A 529 24.83 -41.66 -42.13
C THR A 529 23.82 -40.97 -41.24
N LEU A 530 23.31 -39.82 -41.70
CA LEU A 530 22.34 -39.01 -41.00
C LEU A 530 20.90 -39.40 -41.37
N ASP A 531 19.96 -39.09 -40.49
CA ASP A 531 18.52 -39.37 -40.70
C ASP A 531 17.92 -38.49 -41.83
N SER A 532 18.49 -37.30 -42.04
CA SER A 532 18.16 -36.39 -43.15
C SER A 532 19.44 -35.80 -43.75
N THR A 533 19.31 -35.18 -44.94
CA THR A 533 20.44 -34.49 -45.60
C THR A 533 20.76 -33.20 -44.85
N PRO A 534 22.02 -32.96 -44.43
CA PRO A 534 22.40 -31.75 -43.73
C PRO A 534 22.36 -30.54 -44.68
N THR A 535 21.54 -29.53 -44.31
CA THR A 535 21.40 -28.31 -45.08
C THR A 535 22.42 -27.27 -44.63
N GLY A 536 23.18 -26.67 -45.56
CA GLY A 536 24.18 -25.65 -45.26
C GLY A 536 25.42 -26.16 -44.51
N LEU A 537 25.63 -27.49 -44.44
CA LEU A 537 26.88 -28.04 -43.94
C LEU A 537 27.96 -27.94 -45.04
N GLU A 538 29.11 -27.45 -44.70
CA GLU A 538 30.26 -27.28 -45.63
C GLU A 538 31.42 -28.18 -45.26
N THR A 539 32.28 -28.45 -46.25
CA THR A 539 33.54 -29.13 -46.01
C THR A 539 34.40 -28.28 -45.10
N TYR A 540 35.06 -28.94 -44.14
CA TYR A 540 35.82 -28.35 -43.02
C TYR A 540 34.93 -27.61 -41.98
N GLY A 541 33.62 -27.65 -42.10
CA GLY A 541 32.72 -27.20 -41.05
C GLY A 541 32.93 -27.94 -39.72
N VAL A 542 32.64 -27.25 -38.63
CA VAL A 542 32.76 -27.81 -37.28
C VAL A 542 31.57 -28.68 -36.97
N TRP A 543 31.79 -29.82 -36.39
CA TRP A 543 30.74 -30.71 -35.89
C TRP A 543 30.98 -31.08 -34.42
N SER A 544 29.90 -31.43 -33.74
CA SER A 544 29.93 -32.04 -32.40
C SER A 544 28.88 -33.15 -32.31
N LEU A 545 29.13 -34.12 -31.42
CA LEU A 545 28.18 -35.16 -31.08
C LEU A 545 27.47 -34.82 -29.78
N SER A 546 26.18 -35.12 -29.73
CA SER A 546 25.43 -35.15 -28.46
C SER A 546 24.75 -36.50 -28.29
N THR A 547 24.93 -37.10 -27.12
CA THR A 547 24.23 -38.32 -26.71
C THR A 547 23.47 -38.06 -25.45
N LYS A 548 22.53 -38.93 -25.05
CA LYS A 548 21.89 -38.84 -23.74
C LYS A 548 22.86 -38.92 -22.55
N GLN A 549 24.07 -39.46 -22.78
CA GLN A 549 25.10 -39.64 -21.76
C GLN A 549 26.21 -38.59 -21.84
N ILE A 550 26.43 -38.00 -23.02
CA ILE A 550 27.46 -36.98 -23.27
C ILE A 550 26.74 -35.71 -23.70
N SER A 551 26.40 -34.90 -22.76
CA SER A 551 25.88 -33.53 -23.05
C SER A 551 27.09 -32.62 -23.26
N SER A 552 27.21 -31.99 -24.44
CA SER A 552 28.03 -30.80 -24.60
C SER A 552 27.60 -29.74 -23.60
N GLY A 553 28.51 -29.18 -22.83
CA GLY A 553 28.20 -28.15 -21.85
C GLY A 553 27.70 -26.86 -22.53
N LEU A 554 26.69 -26.23 -21.96
CA LEU A 554 26.29 -24.89 -22.32
C LEU A 554 26.98 -23.90 -21.39
N TYR A 555 27.51 -22.84 -21.97
CA TYR A 555 28.21 -21.80 -21.23
C TYR A 555 27.73 -20.43 -21.70
N ARG A 556 27.72 -19.49 -20.80
CA ARG A 556 27.49 -18.09 -21.13
C ARG A 556 28.85 -17.41 -21.28
N SER A 557 29.11 -16.82 -22.44
CA SER A 557 30.27 -15.99 -22.68
C SER A 557 30.25 -14.78 -21.73
N ILE A 558 31.31 -14.62 -20.90
CA ILE A 558 31.42 -13.46 -19.99
C ILE A 558 32.28 -12.39 -20.63
N SER A 559 33.39 -12.79 -21.21
CA SER A 559 34.33 -11.86 -21.86
C SER A 559 34.97 -12.47 -23.09
N ILE A 560 35.26 -11.61 -24.04
CA ILE A 560 36.01 -11.90 -25.28
C ILE A 560 37.10 -10.85 -25.35
N VAL A 561 38.36 -11.29 -25.28
CA VAL A 561 39.54 -10.40 -25.29
C VAL A 561 40.36 -10.71 -26.51
N GLU A 562 40.59 -9.74 -27.37
CA GLU A 562 41.50 -9.86 -28.51
C GLU A 562 42.95 -9.83 -28.04
N ASN A 563 43.72 -10.81 -28.47
CA ASN A 563 45.13 -10.95 -28.19
C ASN A 563 46.00 -10.25 -29.25
N ALA A 564 47.24 -9.96 -28.92
CA ALA A 564 48.16 -9.28 -29.82
C ALA A 564 48.46 -10.06 -31.10
N ASP A 565 48.25 -11.39 -31.11
CA ASP A 565 48.44 -12.28 -32.26
C ASP A 565 47.19 -12.42 -33.15
N GLY A 566 46.13 -11.66 -32.88
CA GLY A 566 44.87 -11.71 -33.61
C GLY A 566 43.97 -12.89 -33.24
N THR A 567 44.30 -13.60 -32.19
CA THR A 567 43.37 -14.60 -31.57
C THR A 567 42.49 -13.94 -30.54
N ASN A 568 41.43 -14.65 -30.10
CA ASN A 568 40.50 -14.16 -29.08
C ASN A 568 40.49 -15.13 -27.91
N THR A 569 40.68 -14.63 -26.70
CA THR A 569 40.47 -15.38 -25.46
C THR A 569 39.06 -15.21 -24.97
N ILE A 570 38.35 -16.31 -24.82
CA ILE A 570 36.93 -16.35 -24.36
C ILE A 570 36.92 -16.92 -22.95
N THR A 571 36.28 -16.22 -22.04
CA THR A 571 35.92 -16.72 -20.72
C THR A 571 34.42 -16.91 -20.64
N ALA A 572 33.95 -18.08 -20.25
CA ALA A 572 32.52 -18.39 -20.18
C ALA A 572 32.18 -19.17 -18.90
N LEU A 573 31.01 -18.88 -18.34
CA LEU A 573 30.46 -19.51 -17.15
C LEU A 573 29.47 -20.61 -17.58
N GLN A 574 29.47 -21.74 -16.92
CA GLN A 574 28.49 -22.80 -17.09
C GLN A 574 27.07 -22.22 -17.05
N HIS A 575 26.22 -22.68 -17.94
CA HIS A 575 24.83 -22.25 -18.04
C HIS A 575 23.87 -23.44 -17.91
N GLU A 576 22.88 -23.33 -16.98
CA GLU A 576 21.88 -24.36 -16.74
C GLU A 576 20.48 -23.84 -17.13
N PRO A 577 19.93 -24.22 -18.28
CA PRO A 577 18.63 -23.72 -18.76
C PRO A 577 17.46 -24.02 -17.84
N GLN A 578 17.50 -25.13 -17.08
CA GLN A 578 16.42 -25.53 -16.17
C GLN A 578 16.32 -24.64 -14.93
N LYS A 579 17.36 -23.84 -14.66
CA LYS A 579 17.42 -22.93 -13.51
C LYS A 579 16.21 -21.99 -13.46
N GLU A 580 15.81 -21.41 -14.58
CA GLU A 580 14.66 -20.48 -14.66
C GLU A 580 13.36 -21.15 -14.22
N ALA A 581 13.05 -22.31 -14.76
CA ALA A 581 11.83 -23.03 -14.42
C ALA A 581 11.75 -23.42 -12.93
N ILE A 582 12.91 -23.80 -12.35
CA ILE A 582 13.02 -24.13 -10.93
C ILE A 582 12.75 -22.89 -10.08
N VAL A 583 13.36 -21.76 -10.43
CA VAL A 583 13.22 -20.50 -9.69
C VAL A 583 11.78 -19.98 -9.76
N ASP A 584 11.18 -19.95 -10.94
CA ASP A 584 9.87 -19.39 -11.14
C ASP A 584 8.75 -20.21 -10.47
N ASN A 585 8.88 -21.55 -10.43
CA ASN A 585 7.85 -22.44 -9.90
C ASN A 585 8.10 -22.88 -8.45
N SER A 586 9.17 -22.45 -7.79
CA SER A 586 9.50 -22.89 -6.44
C SER A 586 8.93 -22.03 -5.32
N ALA A 587 8.41 -20.84 -5.63
CA ALA A 587 7.79 -19.99 -4.63
C ALA A 587 6.51 -20.64 -4.10
N HIS A 588 6.49 -20.98 -2.83
CA HIS A 588 5.30 -21.48 -2.15
C HIS A 588 5.31 -20.99 -0.71
N PHE A 589 4.50 -19.99 -0.45
CA PHE A 589 4.35 -19.44 0.88
C PHE A 589 3.17 -20.13 1.57
N VAL A 590 3.50 -20.92 2.58
CA VAL A 590 2.49 -21.35 3.54
C VAL A 590 2.27 -20.16 4.46
N GLU A 591 1.04 -19.70 4.61
CA GLU A 591 0.70 -18.83 5.73
C GLU A 591 0.94 -19.64 7.01
N THR A 592 2.16 -19.57 7.49
CA THR A 592 2.45 -19.98 8.86
C THR A 592 1.69 -19.01 9.73
N ALA A 593 0.65 -19.49 10.40
CA ALA A 593 0.06 -18.78 11.52
C ALA A 593 1.23 -18.28 12.36
N ARG A 594 1.45 -16.96 12.38
CA ARG A 594 2.55 -16.36 13.14
C ARG A 594 2.29 -16.70 14.59
N THR A 595 2.99 -17.70 15.11
CA THR A 595 2.89 -18.15 16.51
C THR A 595 3.37 -17.09 17.51
N LEU A 596 3.94 -15.97 17.04
CA LEU A 596 4.46 -14.88 17.85
C LEU A 596 3.58 -13.63 17.92
N TYR A 597 2.62 -13.43 17.01
CA TYR A 597 1.62 -12.36 17.09
C TYR A 597 0.34 -12.80 16.40
N LYS A 598 -0.61 -13.23 17.19
CA LYS A 598 -1.96 -13.53 16.71
C LYS A 598 -2.83 -12.34 17.08
N ALA A 599 -3.15 -11.48 16.13
CA ALA A 599 -4.12 -10.42 16.35
C ALA A 599 -5.44 -11.05 16.83
N PRO A 600 -6.06 -10.54 17.89
CA PRO A 600 -7.40 -10.99 18.28
C PRO A 600 -8.36 -10.87 17.10
N GLN A 601 -9.21 -11.88 16.91
CA GLN A 601 -10.20 -11.91 15.84
C GLN A 601 -11.60 -11.92 16.45
N ILE A 602 -12.55 -11.27 15.80
CA ILE A 602 -13.97 -11.40 16.12
C ILE A 602 -14.48 -12.68 15.46
N ASN A 603 -14.69 -13.73 16.23
CA ASN A 603 -15.12 -15.04 15.72
C ASN A 603 -16.60 -15.03 15.37
N ALA A 604 -17.42 -14.47 16.25
CA ALA A 604 -18.88 -14.42 16.12
C ALA A 604 -19.43 -13.12 16.72
N VAL A 605 -20.60 -12.74 16.23
CA VAL A 605 -21.45 -11.71 16.84
C VAL A 605 -22.76 -12.40 17.24
N GLU A 606 -23.05 -12.39 18.50
CA GLU A 606 -24.30 -12.93 19.03
C GLU A 606 -25.27 -11.82 19.37
N VAL A 607 -26.52 -12.05 19.05
CA VAL A 607 -27.64 -11.17 19.40
C VAL A 607 -28.60 -11.95 20.28
N SER A 608 -28.74 -11.52 21.53
CA SER A 608 -29.59 -12.19 22.49
C SER A 608 -30.52 -11.23 23.21
N THR A 609 -31.68 -11.70 23.62
CA THR A 609 -32.61 -10.93 24.43
C THR A 609 -32.45 -11.30 25.90
N GLY A 610 -32.12 -10.32 26.74
CA GLY A 610 -31.99 -10.52 28.18
C GLY A 610 -33.34 -10.71 28.89
N TYR A 611 -33.29 -11.20 30.12
CA TYR A 611 -34.48 -11.37 31.01
C TYR A 611 -35.19 -10.01 31.30
N ASP A 612 -34.45 -8.90 31.13
CA ASP A 612 -34.96 -7.55 31.29
C ASP A 612 -35.66 -6.99 30.03
N GLY A 613 -35.70 -7.79 28.94
CA GLY A 613 -36.31 -7.42 27.68
C GLY A 613 -35.42 -6.52 26.79
N LYS A 614 -34.16 -6.30 27.16
CA LYS A 614 -33.19 -5.57 26.37
C LYS A 614 -32.48 -6.51 25.42
N LEU A 615 -32.00 -5.96 24.31
CA LEU A 615 -31.20 -6.71 23.36
C LEU A 615 -29.71 -6.50 23.64
N TYR A 616 -28.98 -7.58 23.71
CA TYR A 616 -27.55 -7.59 23.92
C TYR A 616 -26.86 -8.06 22.64
N ILE A 617 -25.95 -7.27 22.15
CA ILE A 617 -25.05 -7.64 21.05
C ILE A 617 -23.68 -7.87 21.67
N THR A 618 -23.16 -9.06 21.49
CA THR A 618 -21.90 -9.51 22.08
C THR A 618 -21.00 -10.02 20.99
N GLY A 619 -19.76 -9.51 20.92
CA GLY A 619 -18.73 -10.05 20.03
C GLY A 619 -17.87 -11.08 20.76
N ASP A 620 -17.82 -12.32 20.25
CA ASP A 620 -16.86 -13.33 20.69
C ASP A 620 -15.48 -13.04 20.10
N ILE A 621 -14.47 -12.90 20.98
CA ILE A 621 -13.10 -12.54 20.59
C ILE A 621 -12.20 -13.73 20.86
N SER A 622 -11.41 -14.16 19.85
CA SER A 622 -10.33 -15.12 20.07
C SER A 622 -9.23 -14.51 20.94
N SER A 623 -8.62 -15.33 21.77
CA SER A 623 -7.39 -14.93 22.46
C SER A 623 -6.29 -14.57 21.45
N GLY A 624 -5.66 -13.42 21.62
CA GLY A 624 -4.59 -12.96 20.74
C GLY A 624 -3.72 -11.92 21.44
N ASP A 625 -2.60 -11.61 20.81
CA ASP A 625 -1.67 -10.61 21.30
C ASP A 625 -2.13 -9.20 20.86
N GLY A 626 -2.09 -8.26 21.79
CA GLY A 626 -2.47 -6.87 21.55
C GLY A 626 -3.88 -6.53 21.99
N LYS A 627 -4.11 -5.24 22.20
CA LYS A 627 -5.39 -4.68 22.65
C LYS A 627 -6.11 -4.07 21.43
N LEU A 628 -7.36 -4.47 21.21
CA LEU A 628 -8.20 -3.85 20.19
C LEU A 628 -9.15 -2.84 20.83
N THR A 629 -9.55 -1.86 20.04
CA THR A 629 -10.73 -1.02 20.28
C THR A 629 -11.80 -1.39 19.27
N TYR A 630 -13.07 -1.26 19.66
CA TYR A 630 -14.16 -1.72 18.84
C TYR A 630 -15.09 -0.58 18.43
N ASP A 631 -15.45 -0.59 17.15
CA ASP A 631 -16.54 0.25 16.64
C ASP A 631 -17.71 -0.67 16.29
N ILE A 632 -18.91 -0.28 16.71
CA ILE A 632 -20.13 -1.03 16.41
C ILE A 632 -21.08 -0.15 15.60
N LYS A 633 -21.33 -0.55 14.36
CA LYS A 633 -22.27 0.10 13.43
C LYS A 633 -23.53 -0.74 13.32
N ILE A 634 -24.66 -0.12 13.53
CA ILE A 634 -25.98 -0.75 13.42
C ILE A 634 -26.77 -0.01 12.35
N THR A 635 -27.27 -0.74 11.37
CA THR A 635 -28.18 -0.22 10.36
C THR A 635 -29.55 -0.87 10.53
N LYS A 636 -30.60 -0.15 10.20
CA LYS A 636 -31.99 -0.62 10.15
C LYS A 636 -32.53 -0.39 8.75
N ASP A 637 -33.04 -1.42 8.10
CA ASP A 637 -33.58 -1.36 6.74
C ASP A 637 -32.61 -0.66 5.76
N GLY A 638 -31.28 -0.94 5.91
CA GLY A 638 -30.20 -0.37 5.12
C GLY A 638 -29.71 1.02 5.54
N ASN A 639 -30.44 1.74 6.43
CA ASN A 639 -30.07 3.07 6.89
C ASN A 639 -29.34 3.03 8.23
N LEU A 640 -28.40 3.95 8.44
CA LEU A 640 -27.66 4.04 9.70
C LEU A 640 -28.62 4.31 10.87
N TYR A 641 -28.67 3.38 11.83
CA TYR A 641 -29.46 3.50 13.05
C TYR A 641 -28.62 4.00 14.22
N GLN A 642 -27.47 3.39 14.45
CA GLN A 642 -26.55 3.78 15.54
C GLN A 642 -25.10 3.46 15.17
N TYR A 643 -24.16 4.30 15.61
CA TYR A 643 -22.73 4.03 15.46
C TYR A 643 -22.01 4.42 16.75
N LYS A 644 -21.41 3.43 17.43
CA LYS A 644 -20.57 3.65 18.62
C LYS A 644 -19.12 3.34 18.27
N LYS A 645 -18.21 4.22 18.64
CA LYS A 645 -16.77 4.12 18.32
C LYS A 645 -15.93 4.02 19.59
N GLY A 646 -14.75 3.38 19.47
CA GLY A 646 -13.71 3.36 20.49
C GLY A 646 -14.06 2.60 21.76
N LEU A 647 -14.91 1.59 21.66
CA LEU A 647 -15.28 0.75 22.80
C LEU A 647 -14.11 -0.13 23.21
N SER A 648 -13.95 -0.37 24.53
CA SER A 648 -12.97 -1.32 25.06
C SER A 648 -13.39 -2.78 24.86
N ASP A 649 -14.70 -3.03 24.73
CA ASP A 649 -15.30 -4.34 24.55
C ASP A 649 -16.30 -4.32 23.40
N PRO A 650 -16.44 -5.39 22.61
CA PRO A 650 -17.37 -5.46 21.48
C PRO A 650 -18.81 -5.76 21.92
N ASN A 651 -19.25 -5.16 23.02
CA ASN A 651 -20.56 -5.40 23.62
C ASN A 651 -21.38 -4.12 23.64
N ILE A 652 -22.66 -4.24 23.31
CA ILE A 652 -23.61 -3.13 23.36
C ILE A 652 -24.97 -3.61 23.84
N GLU A 653 -25.60 -2.79 24.68
CA GLU A 653 -26.98 -2.96 25.09
C GLU A 653 -27.87 -2.00 24.30
N LEU A 654 -29.00 -2.51 23.79
CA LEU A 654 -29.99 -1.77 23.04
C LEU A 654 -31.35 -1.95 23.67
N SER A 655 -32.08 -0.85 23.87
CA SER A 655 -33.46 -0.83 24.36
C SER A 655 -34.38 -0.26 23.29
N ASP A 656 -35.61 -0.72 23.29
CA ASP A 656 -36.71 -0.14 22.50
C ASP A 656 -36.47 -0.01 20.99
N LEU A 657 -35.86 -1.03 20.39
CA LEU A 657 -35.66 -1.09 18.92
C LEU A 657 -37.01 -1.21 18.22
N PRO A 658 -37.32 -0.34 17.23
CA PRO A 658 -38.49 -0.49 16.37
C PRO A 658 -38.46 -1.76 15.55
N ASN A 659 -39.62 -2.26 15.08
CA ASN A 659 -39.63 -3.39 14.15
C ASN A 659 -38.89 -3.05 12.85
N GLY A 660 -38.22 -4.04 12.29
CA GLY A 660 -37.42 -3.93 11.05
C GLY A 660 -36.25 -4.87 11.01
N ASP A 661 -35.56 -4.84 9.89
CA ASP A 661 -34.35 -5.65 9.67
C ASP A 661 -33.10 -4.88 10.08
N TYR A 662 -32.30 -5.50 10.93
CA TYR A 662 -31.08 -4.90 11.47
C TYR A 662 -29.84 -5.63 10.99
N THR A 663 -28.82 -4.86 10.67
CA THR A 663 -27.49 -5.36 10.43
C THR A 663 -26.52 -4.71 11.41
N VAL A 664 -25.76 -5.54 12.12
CA VAL A 664 -24.71 -5.12 13.04
C VAL A 664 -23.36 -5.47 12.43
N ILE A 665 -22.46 -4.50 12.39
CA ILE A 665 -21.07 -4.71 12.00
C ILE A 665 -20.19 -4.29 13.18
N ILE A 666 -19.34 -5.19 13.63
CA ILE A 666 -18.35 -4.90 14.67
C ILE A 666 -16.97 -4.87 14.00
N TYR A 667 -16.30 -3.75 14.12
CA TYR A 667 -14.92 -3.53 13.64
C TYR A 667 -13.97 -3.60 14.83
N GLY A 668 -12.95 -4.46 14.77
CA GLY A 668 -11.84 -4.46 15.71
C GLY A 668 -10.66 -3.67 15.15
N LYS A 669 -10.22 -2.66 15.88
CA LYS A 669 -9.14 -1.75 15.49
C LYS A 669 -7.91 -1.91 16.38
N ASN A 670 -6.73 -1.92 15.78
CA ASN A 670 -5.46 -1.90 16.50
C ASN A 670 -5.17 -0.52 17.11
N ALA A 671 -4.06 -0.39 17.84
CA ALA A 671 -3.64 0.87 18.46
C ALA A 671 -3.38 2.01 17.46
N LYS A 672 -3.21 1.70 16.17
CA LYS A 672 -3.05 2.67 15.08
C LYS A 672 -4.39 3.05 14.42
N GLY A 673 -5.52 2.56 14.94
CA GLY A 673 -6.86 2.82 14.39
C GLY A 673 -7.23 2.01 13.14
N GLN A 674 -6.37 1.10 12.68
CA GLN A 674 -6.62 0.27 11.50
C GLN A 674 -7.55 -0.88 11.85
N ILE A 675 -8.53 -1.16 10.98
CA ILE A 675 -9.40 -2.32 11.11
C ILE A 675 -8.58 -3.58 10.82
N VAL A 676 -8.47 -4.46 11.80
CA VAL A 676 -7.75 -5.74 11.69
C VAL A 676 -8.68 -6.94 11.68
N THR A 677 -9.92 -6.75 12.07
CA THR A 677 -10.97 -7.77 12.05
C THR A 677 -12.34 -7.12 12.00
N GLU A 678 -13.27 -7.73 11.27
CA GLU A 678 -14.66 -7.31 11.24
C GLU A 678 -15.59 -8.51 11.22
N LYS A 679 -16.80 -8.32 11.73
CA LYS A 679 -17.85 -9.35 11.68
C LYS A 679 -19.20 -8.70 11.56
N THR A 680 -20.04 -9.29 10.72
CA THR A 680 -21.41 -8.82 10.46
C THR A 680 -22.42 -9.86 10.92
N GLN A 681 -23.50 -9.41 11.54
CA GLN A 681 -24.64 -10.22 11.94
C GLN A 681 -25.93 -9.49 11.59
N THR A 682 -26.89 -10.22 11.05
CA THR A 682 -28.24 -9.71 10.78
C THR A 682 -29.26 -10.30 11.75
N PHE A 683 -30.25 -9.52 12.11
CA PHE A 683 -31.39 -9.99 12.90
C PHE A 683 -32.62 -9.13 12.60
N THR A 684 -33.79 -9.71 12.80
CA THR A 684 -35.08 -9.02 12.59
C THR A 684 -35.76 -8.80 13.92
N ILE A 685 -36.30 -7.61 14.15
CA ILE A 685 -37.23 -7.32 15.25
C ILE A 685 -38.62 -7.27 14.66
N ASP A 686 -39.40 -8.25 15.02
CA ASP A 686 -40.82 -8.32 14.67
C ASP A 686 -41.63 -8.51 15.98
N ARG A 687 -42.00 -7.41 16.59
CA ARG A 687 -42.78 -7.41 17.81
C ARG A 687 -44.24 -7.38 17.45
N PRO A 688 -45.06 -8.19 18.15
CA PRO A 688 -46.51 -8.11 17.97
C PRO A 688 -47.03 -6.68 18.20
N PRO A 689 -48.12 -6.29 17.52
CA PRO A 689 -48.75 -4.99 17.72
C PRO A 689 -49.18 -4.82 19.20
N ALA A 690 -49.20 -3.59 19.66
CA ALA A 690 -49.65 -3.28 21.01
C ALA A 690 -51.08 -3.79 21.23
N PRO A 691 -51.44 -4.24 22.45
CA PRO A 691 -52.79 -4.61 22.78
C PRO A 691 -53.78 -3.46 22.47
N THR A 692 -54.82 -3.76 21.72
CA THR A 692 -55.93 -2.85 21.40
C THR A 692 -57.18 -3.18 22.24
N GLY A 693 -58.19 -2.31 22.25
CA GLY A 693 -59.43 -2.58 22.96
C GLY A 693 -59.29 -2.73 24.47
N VAL A 694 -58.28 -2.08 25.08
CA VAL A 694 -58.04 -2.21 26.51
C VAL A 694 -59.16 -1.61 27.32
N VAL A 695 -59.86 -2.43 28.09
CA VAL A 695 -60.93 -2.04 29.02
C VAL A 695 -60.46 -2.28 30.45
N VAL A 696 -60.64 -1.29 31.30
CA VAL A 696 -60.27 -1.34 32.72
C VAL A 696 -61.52 -1.24 33.56
N THR A 697 -61.85 -2.28 34.31
CA THR A 697 -63.02 -2.34 35.17
C THR A 697 -62.61 -2.39 36.64
N GLY A 698 -63.05 -1.40 37.43
CA GLY A 698 -62.82 -1.41 38.90
C GLY A 698 -63.87 -2.24 39.61
N GLY A 699 -63.39 -3.11 40.52
CA GLY A 699 -64.24 -3.93 41.43
C GLY A 699 -63.87 -3.77 42.89
N LEU A 700 -64.53 -4.48 43.77
CA LEU A 700 -64.23 -4.48 45.22
C LEU A 700 -62.93 -5.17 45.50
N GLY A 701 -61.83 -4.38 45.75
CA GLY A 701 -60.51 -4.87 46.02
C GLY A 701 -59.70 -5.39 44.84
N GLN A 702 -60.19 -5.21 43.58
CA GLN A 702 -59.47 -5.61 42.40
C GLN A 702 -59.74 -4.68 41.19
N ILE A 703 -58.82 -4.69 40.26
CA ILE A 703 -58.98 -4.04 38.94
C ILE A 703 -58.82 -5.16 37.89
N THR A 704 -59.81 -5.26 36.99
CA THR A 704 -59.77 -6.20 35.87
C THR A 704 -59.40 -5.46 34.62
N LEU A 705 -58.43 -6.00 33.88
CA LEU A 705 -57.96 -5.56 32.58
C LEU A 705 -58.40 -6.58 31.57
N GLU A 706 -58.99 -6.10 30.48
CA GLU A 706 -59.34 -6.91 29.29
C GLU A 706 -58.82 -6.23 28.05
N TRP A 707 -58.42 -6.99 27.03
CA TRP A 707 -57.89 -6.48 25.76
C TRP A 707 -58.19 -7.43 24.62
N ASP A 708 -58.12 -6.91 23.40
CA ASP A 708 -58.28 -7.71 22.20
C ASP A 708 -57.13 -8.71 22.01
N TRP A 709 -57.47 -9.89 21.54
CA TRP A 709 -56.47 -10.93 21.25
C TRP A 709 -56.04 -10.88 19.79
N VAL A 710 -54.71 -10.93 19.57
CA VAL A 710 -54.12 -11.05 18.24
C VAL A 710 -53.52 -12.46 18.09
N ASN A 711 -53.83 -13.16 17.00
CA ASN A 711 -53.49 -14.56 16.82
C ASN A 711 -51.97 -14.87 16.84
N GLU A 712 -51.15 -13.87 16.64
CA GLU A 712 -49.68 -13.97 16.64
C GLU A 712 -49.05 -13.80 18.02
N VAL A 713 -49.83 -13.54 19.03
CA VAL A 713 -49.36 -13.26 20.39
C VAL A 713 -49.45 -14.49 21.24
N THR A 714 -48.32 -14.83 21.87
CA THR A 714 -48.28 -15.97 22.83
C THR A 714 -48.58 -15.55 24.24
N GLN A 715 -48.21 -14.34 24.64
CA GLN A 715 -48.38 -13.83 26.01
C GLN A 715 -48.52 -12.31 26.04
N THR A 716 -49.14 -11.79 27.11
CA THR A 716 -49.20 -10.36 27.37
C THR A 716 -48.54 -10.03 28.71
N GLU A 717 -47.60 -9.11 28.70
CA GLU A 717 -47.00 -8.55 29.91
C GLU A 717 -47.78 -7.37 30.41
N ILE A 718 -48.01 -7.29 31.71
CA ILE A 718 -48.78 -6.25 32.39
C ILE A 718 -47.86 -5.53 33.35
N PHE A 719 -47.82 -4.22 33.23
CA PHE A 719 -47.05 -3.34 34.10
C PHE A 719 -48.03 -2.41 34.85
N ALA A 720 -47.67 -2.06 36.08
CA ALA A 720 -48.45 -1.14 36.89
C ALA A 720 -47.59 -0.16 37.69
N ALA A 721 -48.09 1.09 37.80
CA ALA A 721 -47.48 2.13 38.64
C ALA A 721 -48.57 2.96 39.35
N GLU A 722 -48.18 3.73 40.39
CA GLU A 722 -49.04 4.67 41.11
C GLU A 722 -49.12 6.05 40.42
N THR A 723 -48.28 6.28 39.46
CA THR A 723 -48.17 7.51 38.67
C THR A 723 -48.20 7.18 37.19
N ASP A 724 -48.67 8.14 36.36
CA ASP A 724 -48.62 7.99 34.91
C ASP A 724 -47.20 8.22 34.38
N ASN A 725 -46.32 7.26 34.72
CA ASN A 725 -44.96 7.25 34.29
C ASN A 725 -44.46 5.79 34.14
N PHE A 726 -44.31 5.35 32.88
CA PHE A 726 -43.87 3.99 32.58
C PHE A 726 -42.50 3.64 33.17
N ALA A 727 -41.58 4.60 33.30
CA ALA A 727 -40.27 4.36 33.91
C ALA A 727 -40.32 3.89 35.38
N LEU A 728 -41.44 4.15 36.05
CA LEU A 728 -41.68 3.70 37.42
C LEU A 728 -42.59 2.46 37.50
N ALA A 729 -43.09 1.98 36.37
CA ALA A 729 -43.95 0.82 36.29
C ALA A 729 -43.20 -0.48 36.57
N LYS A 730 -43.81 -1.34 37.36
CA LYS A 730 -43.29 -2.68 37.64
C LYS A 730 -44.13 -3.71 36.90
N LYS A 731 -43.46 -4.72 36.32
CA LYS A 731 -44.13 -5.87 35.73
C LYS A 731 -44.80 -6.66 36.84
N ILE A 732 -46.13 -6.74 36.77
CA ILE A 732 -46.95 -7.40 37.79
C ILE A 732 -47.44 -8.78 37.36
N ALA A 733 -47.56 -9.01 36.04
CA ALA A 733 -47.96 -10.30 35.49
C ALA A 733 -47.47 -10.52 34.07
N LYS A 734 -47.43 -11.77 33.65
CA LYS A 734 -47.29 -12.22 32.27
C LYS A 734 -48.31 -13.34 32.07
N VAL A 735 -49.25 -13.15 31.17
CA VAL A 735 -50.43 -14.02 31.02
C VAL A 735 -50.64 -14.43 29.56
N THR A 736 -51.19 -15.63 29.37
CA THR A 736 -51.62 -16.17 28.09
C THR A 736 -53.10 -15.92 27.79
N ALA A 737 -53.84 -15.28 28.71
CA ALA A 737 -55.22 -14.92 28.57
C ALA A 737 -55.36 -13.49 28.13
N ARG A 738 -56.54 -13.09 27.59
CA ARG A 738 -56.89 -11.71 27.20
C ARG A 738 -57.47 -10.89 28.35
N THR A 739 -57.38 -11.37 29.59
CA THR A 739 -57.91 -10.75 30.80
C THR A 739 -56.96 -11.02 31.97
N TYR A 740 -56.88 -10.02 32.86
CA TYR A 740 -56.09 -10.14 34.11
C TYR A 740 -56.75 -9.35 35.23
N ALA A 741 -56.92 -9.97 36.39
CA ALA A 741 -57.41 -9.34 37.60
C ALA A 741 -56.28 -9.01 38.57
N HIS A 742 -56.00 -7.74 38.78
CA HIS A 742 -55.01 -7.27 39.76
C HIS A 742 -55.70 -6.99 41.13
N THR A 743 -55.39 -7.79 42.12
CA THR A 743 -55.88 -7.63 43.51
C THR A 743 -55.13 -6.50 44.20
N LEU A 744 -55.84 -5.52 44.73
CA LEU A 744 -55.26 -4.37 45.42
C LEU A 744 -55.51 -4.44 46.93
N LYS A 745 -54.48 -4.09 47.71
CA LYS A 745 -54.60 -3.93 49.15
C LYS A 745 -54.85 -2.47 49.47
N GLY A 746 -56.05 -2.13 49.97
CA GLY A 746 -56.45 -0.81 50.46
C GLY A 746 -57.60 -0.20 49.70
N ASN A 747 -58.29 0.80 50.32
CA ASN A 747 -59.43 1.56 49.75
C ASN A 747 -58.92 2.79 49.00
N LYS A 748 -59.46 3.05 47.81
CA LYS A 748 -59.16 4.21 46.92
C LYS A 748 -57.71 4.26 46.44
N VAL A 749 -57.29 3.29 45.64
CA VAL A 749 -55.96 3.22 45.03
C VAL A 749 -56.09 3.56 43.53
N VAL A 750 -55.37 4.53 43.07
CA VAL A 750 -55.24 4.83 41.65
C VAL A 750 -54.04 4.06 41.11
N ARG A 751 -54.21 3.40 39.98
CA ARG A 751 -53.16 2.67 39.27
C ARG A 751 -53.19 2.97 37.80
N TYR A 752 -52.00 3.05 37.21
CA TYR A 752 -51.81 3.19 35.76
C TYR A 752 -51.23 1.87 35.25
N TYR A 753 -51.73 1.41 34.11
CA TYR A 753 -51.38 0.12 33.52
C TYR A 753 -50.86 0.28 32.11
N TRP A 754 -49.88 -0.50 31.78
CA TRP A 754 -49.34 -0.66 30.43
C TRP A 754 -49.33 -2.13 30.09
N LEU A 755 -49.78 -2.45 28.89
CA LEU A 755 -49.82 -3.83 28.39
C LEU A 755 -48.94 -3.92 27.17
N ARG A 756 -48.19 -5.03 27.09
CA ARG A 756 -47.31 -5.32 25.97
C ARG A 756 -47.47 -6.78 25.56
N HIS A 757 -47.80 -7.02 24.28
CA HIS A 757 -47.74 -8.34 23.68
C HIS A 757 -46.30 -8.79 23.51
N THR A 758 -46.03 -10.12 23.72
CA THR A 758 -44.73 -10.73 23.60
C THR A 758 -44.81 -12.11 22.93
#